data_b52f63fa1d6220bc101fb184ab2ffd93
#
_entry.id   b52f63fa1d6220bc101fb184ab2ffd93
#
_cell.length_a   1.000
_cell.length_b   1.000
_cell.length_c   1.000
_cell.angle_alpha   90.00
_cell.angle_beta   90.00
_cell.angle_gamma   90.00
#
_symmetry.space_group_name_H-M   'P 1'
#
loop_
_entity.id
_entity.type
_entity.pdbx_description
1 polymer ?
#
loop_
_entity_poly.entity_id
_entity_poly.type
_entity_poly.pdbx_seq_one_letter_code
_entity_poly.pdbx_strand_id
1 'polypeptide(L)'
;MGKRLIPPEKGAVEEVALREALEERYLAYALSTIMNRALPDARDGLKPVHRRILYGMRLLRLDPGQAFKKSAKVVGDVMGNFHPHGDQAIYDALVRLAQDFAQRYPLVDGQGNFGNVDGDNAAAMRYTEARLTEVARLLIDGIDEDTVDFRGTYDGTNQEPVVLPAAFPNLLANGSQGIAVGMATSIPPHNAAELCDAALFLIDNPKARSKTLLKYVKGPDFPTGGIIVDTPETIAEAYNTGRGSFRVRARWKQEDTGRSTYVIVITEIPWLVQKSRLVEKLAELINEKKLPLVADVRDESAEDIRLVIEPRSRSVDAELMMESLFKLTELESRIPLNMNVLVKGRIPQVLGLAEALREWLDHRREVLLRRSRHRLAEIEHRLEVLGGFLVAYLNLDKVIKIIRKEDEPKPVLMKTFKITDVQADAILNMRLRNLRKLEEMEIRAEEKALREEHAKLKALIGSTAQQWKTIAGQIKEIREKFGPKTDIGKRRTTFGIAPAHDEAAIEEAMVVREPITVVVSEKGWIRALRNHVTDFSGVSFKTDDALKFAFPTETTAKVMIFGSNGRFYTLDASKLPGGRGHGEPVRLFIDLENADVVAALAYQGGRKFLVASHHGNGFVVAEDECLGTTRKGKQVLNLKAPDKAAAMTTVDGELAATIGANRKMVIFALNQVPEMGRGRGVRLQRYKEKGLSDVTTFTADAGLSWTDTAGRSFTLPMKELKDWRGNRADAGRIAPKGFPKNNKFRSLPSNGKAAAEADADTDE
;
A
#
# COMPACT_ATOMS: atom_id res chain seq x y z
N MET A 1 25.01 3.93 -60.84
CA MET A 1 24.61 2.60 -61.33
C MET A 1 23.93 1.86 -60.19
N GLY A 2 22.61 1.84 -60.17
CA GLY A 2 21.82 1.20 -59.13
C GLY A 2 21.90 -0.32 -59.25
N LYS A 3 22.33 -1.00 -58.20
CA LYS A 3 22.17 -2.45 -58.08
C LYS A 3 20.67 -2.76 -58.03
N ARG A 4 20.12 -3.35 -59.09
CA ARG A 4 18.81 -3.99 -59.04
C ARG A 4 18.88 -5.09 -57.97
N LEU A 5 18.11 -4.94 -56.91
CA LEU A 5 17.77 -6.02 -55.99
C LEU A 5 16.99 -7.07 -56.81
N ILE A 6 17.60 -8.22 -57.04
CA ILE A 6 16.92 -9.39 -57.59
C ILE A 6 15.92 -9.83 -56.53
N PRO A 7 14.60 -9.96 -56.84
CA PRO A 7 13.66 -10.53 -55.93
C PRO A 7 14.09 -11.97 -55.59
N PRO A 8 13.94 -12.43 -54.35
CA PRO A 8 14.25 -13.82 -54.02
C PRO A 8 13.36 -14.75 -54.85
N GLU A 9 13.96 -15.81 -55.41
CA GLU A 9 13.24 -16.84 -56.14
C GLU A 9 12.08 -17.36 -55.32
N LYS A 10 10.87 -17.34 -55.88
CA LYS A 10 9.69 -17.94 -55.28
C LYS A 10 9.89 -19.45 -55.26
N GLY A 11 10.13 -20.03 -54.05
CA GLY A 11 10.01 -21.46 -53.91
C GLY A 11 10.98 -22.21 -53.00
N ALA A 12 11.98 -21.58 -52.40
CA ALA A 12 12.78 -22.29 -51.39
C ALA A 12 11.99 -22.32 -50.04
N VAL A 13 11.28 -23.39 -49.82
CA VAL A 13 10.72 -23.70 -48.49
C VAL A 13 11.85 -24.29 -47.65
N GLU A 14 12.41 -23.48 -46.75
CA GLU A 14 13.40 -23.95 -45.80
C GLU A 14 12.68 -24.60 -44.61
N GLU A 15 12.87 -25.89 -44.41
CA GLU A 15 12.32 -26.58 -43.22
C GLU A 15 13.13 -26.18 -41.99
N VAL A 16 12.57 -25.30 -41.16
CA VAL A 16 13.12 -24.94 -39.85
C VAL A 16 12.33 -25.62 -38.79
N ALA A 17 13.01 -26.25 -37.82
CA ALA A 17 12.34 -26.83 -36.67
C ALA A 17 11.50 -25.75 -35.94
N LEU A 18 10.23 -26.05 -35.70
CA LEU A 18 9.30 -25.11 -35.06
C LEU A 18 9.87 -24.53 -33.75
N ARG A 19 10.59 -25.36 -33.00
CA ARG A 19 11.26 -24.96 -31.77
C ARG A 19 12.30 -23.86 -32.00
N GLU A 20 13.18 -24.03 -32.98
CA GLU A 20 14.24 -23.06 -33.33
C GLU A 20 13.65 -21.74 -33.82
N ALA A 21 12.66 -21.80 -34.71
CA ALA A 21 11.95 -20.62 -35.19
C ALA A 21 11.22 -19.86 -34.08
N LEU A 22 10.61 -20.58 -33.11
CA LEU A 22 9.96 -19.98 -31.95
C LEU A 22 10.98 -19.36 -30.97
N GLU A 23 12.07 -20.07 -30.68
CA GLU A 23 13.12 -19.58 -29.78
C GLU A 23 13.77 -18.31 -30.35
N GLU A 24 14.11 -18.26 -31.62
CA GLU A 24 14.70 -17.07 -32.25
C GLU A 24 13.74 -15.87 -32.26
N ARG A 25 12.51 -16.09 -32.71
CA ARG A 25 11.51 -15.01 -32.76
C ARG A 25 11.11 -14.52 -31.37
N TYR A 26 10.98 -15.44 -30.39
CA TYR A 26 10.68 -15.07 -29.02
C TYR A 26 11.83 -14.30 -28.36
N LEU A 27 13.07 -14.70 -28.62
CA LEU A 27 14.25 -13.98 -28.15
C LEU A 27 14.32 -12.57 -28.76
N ALA A 28 14.12 -12.44 -30.07
CA ALA A 28 14.09 -11.14 -30.75
C ALA A 28 12.97 -10.23 -30.18
N TYR A 29 11.77 -10.78 -29.98
CA TYR A 29 10.66 -10.06 -29.38
C TYR A 29 10.96 -9.66 -27.93
N ALA A 30 11.50 -10.56 -27.11
CA ALA A 30 11.86 -10.30 -25.73
C ALA A 30 12.91 -9.17 -25.64
N LEU A 31 14.00 -9.26 -26.41
CA LEU A 31 15.03 -8.23 -26.46
C LEU A 31 14.47 -6.88 -26.91
N SER A 32 13.65 -6.86 -27.96
CA SER A 32 13.01 -5.63 -28.43
C SER A 32 12.10 -5.02 -27.35
N THR A 33 11.31 -5.82 -26.65
CA THR A 33 10.42 -5.36 -25.58
C THR A 33 11.20 -4.81 -24.38
N ILE A 34 12.32 -5.45 -24.03
CA ILE A 34 13.18 -5.00 -22.92
C ILE A 34 13.88 -3.69 -23.29
N MET A 35 14.59 -3.65 -24.43
CA MET A 35 15.48 -2.55 -24.77
C MET A 35 14.78 -1.35 -25.40
N ASN A 36 13.71 -1.58 -26.18
CA ASN A 36 13.11 -0.54 -26.99
C ASN A 36 11.68 -0.15 -26.54
N ARG A 37 11.17 -0.69 -25.41
CA ARG A 37 9.79 -0.41 -25.01
C ARG A 37 9.60 -0.21 -23.52
N ALA A 38 10.01 -1.18 -22.67
CA ALA A 38 9.54 -1.26 -21.29
C ALA A 38 10.47 -0.62 -20.27
N LEU A 39 11.79 -0.81 -20.42
CA LEU A 39 12.76 -0.30 -19.45
C LEU A 39 13.22 1.13 -19.79
N PRO A 40 13.35 2.01 -18.79
CA PRO A 40 13.93 3.32 -18.95
C PRO A 40 15.47 3.24 -19.05
N ASP A 41 16.07 4.19 -19.76
CA ASP A 41 17.52 4.40 -19.72
C ASP A 41 17.91 5.01 -18.36
N ALA A 42 18.97 4.49 -17.74
CA ALA A 42 19.43 4.96 -16.44
C ALA A 42 19.88 6.44 -16.45
N ARG A 43 20.33 6.94 -17.60
CA ARG A 43 20.89 8.29 -17.80
C ARG A 43 19.83 9.38 -17.82
N ASP A 44 18.73 9.20 -18.57
CA ASP A 44 17.67 10.21 -18.71
C ASP A 44 16.32 9.80 -18.11
N GLY A 45 16.19 8.54 -17.63
CA GLY A 45 14.97 8.03 -17.00
C GLY A 45 13.79 7.82 -17.96
N LEU A 46 14.02 7.88 -19.28
CA LEU A 46 12.97 7.86 -20.27
C LEU A 46 12.92 6.53 -21.02
N LYS A 47 11.69 6.11 -21.33
CA LYS A 47 11.43 5.10 -22.34
C LYS A 47 11.52 5.72 -23.74
N PRO A 48 11.74 4.93 -24.80
CA PRO A 48 11.83 5.46 -26.16
C PRO A 48 10.63 6.32 -26.58
N VAL A 49 9.40 5.94 -26.24
CA VAL A 49 8.19 6.73 -26.58
C VAL A 49 8.21 8.11 -25.91
N HIS A 50 8.58 8.21 -24.62
CA HIS A 50 8.66 9.48 -23.90
C HIS A 50 9.75 10.38 -24.50
N ARG A 51 10.93 9.82 -24.79
CA ARG A 51 12.04 10.56 -25.40
C ARG A 51 11.65 11.11 -26.78
N ARG A 52 10.97 10.33 -27.60
CA ARG A 52 10.48 10.72 -28.92
C ARG A 52 9.42 11.82 -28.84
N ILE A 53 8.51 11.75 -27.85
CA ILE A 53 7.52 12.80 -27.61
C ILE A 53 8.22 14.12 -27.27
N LEU A 54 9.12 14.13 -26.30
CA LEU A 54 9.83 15.34 -25.88
C LEU A 54 10.68 15.93 -27.00
N TYR A 55 11.39 15.07 -27.76
CA TYR A 55 12.19 15.50 -28.90
C TYR A 55 11.32 16.04 -30.04
N GLY A 56 10.22 15.40 -30.37
CA GLY A 56 9.26 15.89 -31.38
C GLY A 56 8.65 17.24 -30.97
N MET A 57 8.32 17.42 -29.69
CA MET A 57 7.85 18.71 -29.17
C MET A 57 8.91 19.81 -29.27
N ARG A 58 10.18 19.49 -29.06
CA ARG A 58 11.31 20.42 -29.26
C ARG A 58 11.42 20.85 -30.71
N LEU A 59 11.33 19.90 -31.65
CA LEU A 59 11.36 20.22 -33.09
C LEU A 59 10.18 21.09 -33.55
N LEU A 60 9.02 20.90 -32.91
CA LEU A 60 7.82 21.72 -33.10
C LEU A 60 7.94 23.10 -32.40
N ARG A 61 9.05 23.41 -31.73
CA ARG A 61 9.30 24.65 -30.97
C ARG A 61 8.25 24.92 -29.91
N LEU A 62 7.87 23.88 -29.19
CA LEU A 62 6.90 23.94 -28.07
C LEU A 62 7.61 24.18 -26.74
N ASP A 63 8.57 25.09 -26.71
CA ASP A 63 9.33 25.43 -25.50
C ASP A 63 8.42 26.09 -24.45
N PRO A 64 8.80 26.08 -23.16
CA PRO A 64 8.07 26.78 -22.10
C PRO A 64 7.85 28.25 -22.47
N GLY A 65 6.65 28.76 -22.22
CA GLY A 65 6.28 30.13 -22.55
C GLY A 65 5.85 30.37 -24.01
N GLN A 66 6.02 29.39 -24.90
CA GLN A 66 5.49 29.45 -26.27
C GLN A 66 4.00 29.08 -26.29
N ALA A 67 3.33 29.34 -27.43
CA ALA A 67 1.95 28.99 -27.64
C ALA A 67 1.75 27.46 -27.62
N PHE A 68 0.64 27.02 -27.03
CA PHE A 68 0.22 25.62 -27.07
C PHE A 68 -0.11 25.18 -28.50
N LYS A 69 0.11 23.91 -28.80
CA LYS A 69 -0.41 23.26 -30.01
C LYS A 69 -1.28 22.08 -29.66
N LYS A 70 -2.21 21.73 -30.56
CA LYS A 70 -3.08 20.55 -30.41
C LYS A 70 -2.26 19.29 -30.17
N SER A 71 -2.64 18.48 -29.19
CA SER A 71 -1.97 17.19 -28.91
C SER A 71 -1.96 16.28 -30.13
N ALA A 72 -3.01 16.33 -30.97
CA ALA A 72 -3.07 15.62 -32.23
C ALA A 72 -1.92 15.95 -33.20
N LYS A 73 -1.42 17.21 -33.19
CA LYS A 73 -0.26 17.61 -34.00
C LYS A 73 1.02 16.94 -33.49
N VAL A 74 1.22 16.94 -32.17
CA VAL A 74 2.37 16.29 -31.53
C VAL A 74 2.36 14.79 -31.78
N VAL A 75 1.21 14.14 -31.57
CA VAL A 75 1.03 12.69 -31.79
C VAL A 75 1.30 12.33 -33.25
N GLY A 76 0.74 13.09 -34.19
CA GLY A 76 0.92 12.86 -35.63
C GLY A 76 2.41 12.97 -36.08
N ASP A 77 3.11 14.00 -35.61
CA ASP A 77 4.54 14.18 -35.93
C ASP A 77 5.41 13.08 -35.29
N VAL A 78 5.14 12.69 -34.06
CA VAL A 78 5.88 11.61 -33.38
C VAL A 78 5.62 10.26 -34.05
N MET A 79 4.38 9.96 -34.41
CA MET A 79 3.99 8.73 -35.09
C MET A 79 4.64 8.64 -36.49
N GLY A 80 4.56 9.72 -37.26
CA GLY A 80 5.06 9.74 -38.64
C GLY A 80 6.57 9.69 -38.73
N ASN A 81 7.29 10.38 -37.83
CA ASN A 81 8.74 10.54 -37.97
C ASN A 81 9.56 9.60 -37.09
N PHE A 82 9.03 9.18 -35.88
CA PHE A 82 9.88 8.54 -34.89
C PHE A 82 9.32 7.23 -34.34
N HIS A 83 8.00 7.12 -34.15
CA HIS A 83 7.43 6.02 -33.38
C HIS A 83 6.33 5.28 -34.15
N PRO A 84 6.67 4.17 -34.87
CA PRO A 84 5.75 3.46 -35.77
C PRO A 84 4.76 2.57 -35.01
N HIS A 85 3.96 3.17 -34.13
CA HIS A 85 2.94 2.50 -33.30
C HIS A 85 1.63 3.31 -33.31
N GLY A 86 0.54 2.75 -32.78
CA GLY A 86 -0.75 3.40 -32.76
C GLY A 86 -0.75 4.77 -32.04
N ASP A 87 -1.49 5.70 -32.58
CA ASP A 87 -1.65 7.08 -32.09
C ASP A 87 -2.13 7.13 -30.66
N GLN A 88 -3.05 6.23 -30.26
CA GLN A 88 -3.56 6.16 -28.89
C GLN A 88 -2.44 5.87 -27.88
N ALA A 89 -1.52 4.98 -28.18
CA ALA A 89 -0.41 4.66 -27.29
C ALA A 89 0.53 5.86 -27.06
N ILE A 90 0.76 6.65 -28.12
CA ILE A 90 1.55 7.88 -28.05
C ILE A 90 0.80 8.95 -27.25
N TYR A 91 -0.52 9.08 -27.49
CA TYR A 91 -1.34 10.04 -26.77
C TYR A 91 -1.44 9.71 -25.27
N ASP A 92 -1.66 8.45 -24.92
CA ASP A 92 -1.71 8.01 -23.52
C ASP A 92 -0.37 8.28 -22.80
N ALA A 93 0.76 8.10 -23.49
CA ALA A 93 2.06 8.46 -22.96
C ALA A 93 2.21 9.99 -22.76
N LEU A 94 1.78 10.79 -23.74
CA LEU A 94 1.75 12.26 -23.63
C LEU A 94 0.90 12.73 -22.45
N VAL A 95 -0.31 12.18 -22.33
CA VAL A 95 -1.26 12.48 -21.24
C VAL A 95 -0.60 12.21 -19.89
N ARG A 96 0.03 11.05 -19.73
CA ARG A 96 0.67 10.67 -18.47
C ARG A 96 1.83 11.60 -18.09
N LEU A 97 2.56 12.15 -19.09
CA LEU A 97 3.62 13.13 -18.86
C LEU A 97 3.08 14.50 -18.39
N ALA A 98 1.79 14.78 -18.61
CA ALA A 98 1.14 16.03 -18.21
C ALA A 98 0.37 15.97 -16.89
N GLN A 99 0.08 14.75 -16.38
CA GLN A 99 -0.72 14.56 -15.16
C GLN A 99 0.09 14.87 -13.90
N ASP A 100 -0.28 15.86 -13.12
CA ASP A 100 0.38 16.31 -11.89
C ASP A 100 0.12 15.38 -10.69
N PHE A 101 -0.91 14.54 -10.76
CA PHE A 101 -1.19 13.45 -9.80
C PHE A 101 -0.46 12.14 -10.15
N ALA A 102 0.05 11.99 -11.38
CA ALA A 102 0.83 10.83 -11.83
C ALA A 102 2.33 11.09 -11.81
N GLN A 103 2.76 12.30 -12.22
CA GLN A 103 4.15 12.75 -12.29
C GLN A 103 4.47 13.71 -11.13
N ARG A 104 5.58 13.48 -10.46
CA ARG A 104 6.02 14.41 -9.40
C ARG A 104 6.50 15.74 -9.99
N TYR A 105 7.09 15.69 -11.17
CA TYR A 105 7.57 16.82 -11.96
C TYR A 105 7.10 16.64 -13.41
N PRO A 106 5.89 17.11 -13.76
CA PRO A 106 5.36 16.96 -15.11
C PRO A 106 6.32 17.47 -16.19
N LEU A 107 6.44 16.73 -17.29
CA LEU A 107 7.29 17.06 -18.42
C LEU A 107 6.51 17.78 -19.52
N VAL A 108 5.21 17.63 -19.53
CA VAL A 108 4.30 18.29 -20.48
C VAL A 108 3.38 19.23 -19.70
N ASP A 109 3.26 20.46 -20.17
CA ASP A 109 2.27 21.43 -19.73
C ASP A 109 1.06 21.27 -20.66
N GLY A 110 -0.06 20.79 -20.07
CA GLY A 110 -1.29 20.46 -20.79
C GLY A 110 -2.37 21.53 -20.58
N GLN A 111 -3.10 21.85 -21.67
CA GLN A 111 -4.29 22.68 -21.61
C GLN A 111 -5.51 21.89 -22.06
N GLY A 112 -6.55 21.86 -21.25
CA GLY A 112 -7.75 21.05 -21.43
C GLY A 112 -7.82 19.89 -20.41
N ASN A 113 -8.68 18.91 -20.68
CA ASN A 113 -8.88 17.77 -19.79
C ASN A 113 -7.87 16.66 -20.10
N PHE A 114 -6.90 16.47 -19.22
CA PHE A 114 -5.89 15.40 -19.25
C PHE A 114 -6.21 14.24 -18.26
N GLY A 115 -7.49 14.11 -17.86
CA GLY A 115 -7.90 13.16 -16.83
C GLY A 115 -7.80 13.72 -15.42
N ASN A 116 -8.24 12.96 -14.45
CA ASN A 116 -8.25 13.36 -13.04
C ASN A 116 -7.92 12.18 -12.11
N VAL A 117 -7.86 12.45 -10.81
CA VAL A 117 -7.58 11.46 -9.77
C VAL A 117 -8.74 10.46 -9.57
N ASP A 118 -9.95 10.77 -10.08
CA ASP A 118 -11.10 9.86 -10.07
C ASP A 118 -10.93 8.71 -11.06
N GLY A 119 -10.01 8.85 -12.00
CA GLY A 119 -9.76 7.84 -13.02
C GLY A 119 -10.50 8.11 -14.33
N ASP A 120 -11.04 9.30 -14.50
CA ASP A 120 -11.61 9.73 -15.78
C ASP A 120 -10.52 9.84 -16.85
N ASN A 121 -10.86 9.42 -18.04
CA ASN A 121 -9.96 9.48 -19.18
C ASN A 121 -9.75 10.93 -19.64
N ALA A 122 -8.58 11.17 -20.24
CA ALA A 122 -8.33 12.43 -20.93
C ALA A 122 -9.31 12.62 -22.11
N ALA A 123 -9.63 13.87 -22.42
CA ALA A 123 -10.37 14.21 -23.61
C ALA A 123 -9.59 13.80 -24.87
N ALA A 124 -10.27 13.59 -25.99
CA ALA A 124 -9.62 13.21 -27.24
C ALA A 124 -8.57 14.25 -27.65
N MET A 125 -7.45 13.80 -28.26
CA MET A 125 -6.26 14.60 -28.59
C MET A 125 -6.53 15.81 -29.47
N ARG A 126 -7.69 15.87 -30.16
CA ARG A 126 -8.12 17.02 -30.97
C ARG A 126 -8.60 18.19 -30.10
N TYR A 127 -8.98 17.95 -28.83
CA TYR A 127 -9.45 18.97 -27.91
C TYR A 127 -8.34 19.47 -26.98
N THR A 128 -7.41 18.61 -26.60
CA THR A 128 -6.29 18.96 -25.71
C THR A 128 -5.15 19.64 -26.47
N GLU A 129 -4.39 20.45 -25.73
CA GLU A 129 -3.23 21.17 -26.23
C GLU A 129 -2.03 20.94 -25.28
N ALA A 130 -0.82 21.00 -25.81
CA ALA A 130 0.37 20.69 -25.07
C ALA A 130 1.56 21.57 -25.45
N ARG A 131 2.47 21.78 -24.49
CA ARG A 131 3.83 22.34 -24.65
C ARG A 131 4.77 21.73 -23.60
N LEU A 132 6.07 21.96 -23.74
CA LEU A 132 7.07 21.49 -22.78
C LEU A 132 7.03 22.31 -21.48
N THR A 133 7.37 21.67 -20.37
CA THR A 133 7.62 22.33 -19.09
C THR A 133 9.08 22.76 -18.97
N GLU A 134 9.40 23.58 -17.95
CA GLU A 134 10.78 23.91 -17.59
C GLU A 134 11.60 22.68 -17.20
N VAL A 135 10.98 21.65 -16.63
CA VAL A 135 11.66 20.38 -16.31
C VAL A 135 12.06 19.64 -17.59
N ALA A 136 11.15 19.57 -18.56
CA ALA A 136 11.45 18.97 -19.86
C ALA A 136 12.55 19.73 -20.60
N ARG A 137 12.56 21.06 -20.49
CA ARG A 137 13.64 21.88 -21.05
C ARG A 137 15.00 21.48 -20.47
N LEU A 138 15.10 21.27 -19.16
CA LEU A 138 16.34 20.82 -18.51
C LEU A 138 16.82 19.43 -19.00
N LEU A 139 15.89 18.59 -19.47
CA LEU A 139 16.28 17.30 -20.05
C LEU A 139 16.85 17.42 -21.47
N ILE A 140 16.41 18.42 -22.24
CA ILE A 140 16.70 18.57 -23.67
C ILE A 140 17.82 19.59 -23.92
N ASP A 141 18.06 20.52 -23.00
CA ASP A 141 18.98 21.63 -23.19
C ASP A 141 20.38 21.19 -23.64
N GLY A 142 20.85 21.82 -24.73
CA GLY A 142 22.12 21.49 -25.36
C GLY A 142 22.07 20.31 -26.34
N ILE A 143 20.90 19.81 -26.74
CA ILE A 143 20.79 18.67 -27.68
C ILE A 143 21.37 18.98 -29.06
N ASP A 144 21.35 20.25 -29.48
CA ASP A 144 21.87 20.72 -30.75
C ASP A 144 23.40 20.98 -30.70
N GLU A 145 24.06 20.72 -29.56
CA GLU A 145 25.48 21.00 -29.32
C GLU A 145 26.34 19.72 -29.27
N ASP A 146 26.01 18.71 -30.04
CA ASP A 146 26.69 17.41 -30.11
C ASP A 146 26.85 16.71 -28.73
N THR A 147 25.90 16.91 -27.84
CA THR A 147 25.96 16.42 -26.46
C THR A 147 25.67 14.93 -26.31
N VAL A 148 24.93 14.35 -27.23
CA VAL A 148 24.47 12.96 -27.24
C VAL A 148 24.55 12.36 -28.64
N ASP A 149 24.56 11.03 -28.73
CA ASP A 149 24.53 10.32 -30.00
C ASP A 149 23.12 10.31 -30.58
N PHE A 150 23.09 10.37 -31.92
CA PHE A 150 21.88 10.21 -32.72
C PHE A 150 21.93 8.88 -33.49
N ARG A 151 20.76 8.34 -33.78
CA ARG A 151 20.58 7.15 -34.62
C ARG A 151 19.50 7.41 -35.68
N GLY A 152 19.55 6.65 -36.76
CA GLY A 152 18.48 6.69 -37.78
C GLY A 152 17.13 6.26 -37.17
N THR A 153 16.07 6.88 -37.66
CA THR A 153 14.69 6.47 -37.35
C THR A 153 14.38 5.14 -38.06
N TYR A 154 13.21 4.57 -37.75
CA TYR A 154 12.79 3.26 -38.28
C TYR A 154 12.78 3.17 -39.81
N ASP A 155 12.54 4.29 -40.48
CA ASP A 155 12.53 4.43 -41.95
C ASP A 155 13.85 4.97 -42.53
N GLY A 156 14.80 5.36 -41.69
CA GLY A 156 16.08 5.92 -42.05
C GLY A 156 16.03 7.34 -42.64
N THR A 157 14.87 7.98 -42.66
CA THR A 157 14.70 9.33 -43.24
C THR A 157 15.12 10.46 -42.28
N ASN A 158 15.03 10.23 -40.99
CA ASN A 158 15.33 11.19 -39.93
C ASN A 158 16.32 10.60 -38.92
N GLN A 159 16.73 11.43 -37.97
CA GLN A 159 17.55 11.02 -36.84
C GLN A 159 16.83 11.29 -35.51
N GLU A 160 17.00 10.42 -34.55
CA GLU A 160 16.51 10.56 -33.21
C GLU A 160 17.63 10.44 -32.16
N PRO A 161 17.58 11.14 -31.02
CA PRO A 161 18.59 11.02 -29.98
C PRO A 161 18.48 9.64 -29.31
N VAL A 162 19.64 9.01 -29.06
CA VAL A 162 19.73 7.75 -28.31
C VAL A 162 19.36 7.97 -26.84
N VAL A 163 19.72 9.13 -26.29
CA VAL A 163 19.48 9.58 -24.92
C VAL A 163 19.39 11.11 -24.93
N LEU A 164 18.70 11.71 -23.97
CA LEU A 164 18.69 13.17 -23.81
C LEU A 164 19.87 13.64 -22.93
N PRO A 165 20.28 14.92 -23.03
CA PRO A 165 21.34 15.49 -22.19
C PRO A 165 21.07 15.42 -20.68
N ALA A 166 19.80 15.43 -20.27
CA ALA A 166 19.31 15.12 -18.93
C ALA A 166 20.00 15.88 -17.77
N ALA A 167 19.93 17.21 -17.80
CA ALA A 167 20.41 18.00 -16.67
C ALA A 167 19.67 17.72 -15.36
N PHE A 168 18.43 17.30 -15.43
CA PHE A 168 17.57 16.93 -14.30
C PHE A 168 17.63 15.42 -14.02
N PRO A 169 17.68 14.94 -12.75
CA PRO A 169 17.77 13.51 -12.40
C PRO A 169 16.42 12.79 -12.55
N ASN A 170 15.87 12.76 -13.75
CA ASN A 170 14.50 12.38 -14.05
C ASN A 170 14.16 10.93 -13.68
N LEU A 171 15.09 9.98 -13.82
CA LEU A 171 14.85 8.57 -13.46
C LEU A 171 14.29 8.41 -12.07
N LEU A 172 14.94 9.06 -11.10
CA LEU A 172 14.54 8.98 -9.70
C LEU A 172 13.50 10.04 -9.33
N ALA A 173 13.57 11.24 -9.94
CA ALA A 173 12.65 12.33 -9.62
C ALA A 173 11.20 12.02 -10.03
N ASN A 174 10.98 11.45 -11.20
CA ASN A 174 9.66 11.07 -11.71
C ASN A 174 9.38 9.57 -11.60
N GLY A 175 10.42 8.76 -11.45
CA GLY A 175 10.27 7.32 -11.46
C GLY A 175 9.96 6.75 -12.85
N SER A 176 9.69 5.46 -12.89
CA SER A 176 9.26 4.75 -14.11
C SER A 176 8.59 3.44 -13.76
N GLN A 177 7.58 3.04 -14.53
CA GLN A 177 6.93 1.74 -14.42
C GLN A 177 6.87 1.07 -15.78
N GLY A 178 7.17 -0.23 -15.86
CA GLY A 178 7.10 -0.97 -17.10
C GLY A 178 7.19 -2.47 -16.91
N ILE A 179 6.53 -3.20 -17.80
CA ILE A 179 6.50 -4.66 -17.83
C ILE A 179 7.12 -5.12 -19.14
N ALA A 180 8.19 -5.89 -19.07
CA ALA A 180 8.86 -6.52 -20.18
C ALA A 180 8.71 -8.06 -20.10
N VAL A 181 9.31 -8.77 -21.04
CA VAL A 181 9.38 -10.22 -21.00
C VAL A 181 10.41 -10.66 -19.97
N GLY A 182 9.97 -11.39 -18.95
CA GLY A 182 10.83 -11.91 -17.88
C GLY A 182 11.35 -10.88 -16.87
N MET A 183 11.06 -9.60 -17.03
CA MET A 183 11.47 -8.55 -16.10
C MET A 183 10.52 -7.37 -16.08
N ALA A 184 10.51 -6.64 -14.97
CA ALA A 184 9.72 -5.43 -14.81
C ALA A 184 10.55 -4.33 -14.15
N THR A 185 10.14 -3.08 -14.31
CA THR A 185 10.65 -1.94 -13.58
C THR A 185 9.51 -1.25 -12.84
N SER A 186 9.79 -0.83 -11.62
CA SER A 186 8.89 0.00 -10.81
C SER A 186 9.75 0.89 -9.92
N ILE A 187 9.86 2.15 -10.29
CA ILE A 187 10.66 3.14 -9.60
C ILE A 187 9.71 4.25 -9.16
N PRO A 188 9.48 4.42 -7.85
CA PRO A 188 8.67 5.52 -7.35
C PRO A 188 9.36 6.87 -7.53
N PRO A 189 8.62 7.98 -7.58
CA PRO A 189 9.20 9.32 -7.67
C PRO A 189 9.86 9.77 -6.35
N HIS A 190 10.82 10.69 -6.44
CA HIS A 190 11.58 11.22 -5.31
C HIS A 190 11.68 12.75 -5.36
N ASN A 191 11.99 13.36 -4.22
CA ASN A 191 12.20 14.81 -4.15
C ASN A 191 13.49 15.22 -4.85
N ALA A 192 13.38 16.15 -5.82
CA ALA A 192 14.51 16.58 -6.66
C ALA A 192 15.61 17.26 -5.85
N ALA A 193 15.29 18.08 -4.84
CA ALA A 193 16.28 18.72 -4.00
C ALA A 193 17.09 17.70 -3.18
N GLU A 194 16.42 16.67 -2.65
CA GLU A 194 17.07 15.57 -1.93
C GLU A 194 18.02 14.77 -2.85
N LEU A 195 17.58 14.53 -4.09
CA LEU A 195 18.43 13.86 -5.10
C LEU A 195 19.65 14.73 -5.47
N CYS A 196 19.48 16.04 -5.62
CA CYS A 196 20.58 16.96 -5.86
C CYS A 196 21.58 16.99 -4.70
N ASP A 197 21.10 17.01 -3.45
CA ASP A 197 21.96 16.96 -2.26
C ASP A 197 22.74 15.64 -2.20
N ALA A 198 22.10 14.51 -2.50
CA ALA A 198 22.75 13.20 -2.59
C ALA A 198 23.79 13.12 -3.72
N ALA A 199 23.50 13.74 -4.88
CA ALA A 199 24.40 13.80 -6.02
C ALA A 199 25.63 14.66 -5.70
N LEU A 200 25.46 15.81 -5.07
CA LEU A 200 26.57 16.65 -4.59
C LEU A 200 27.47 15.89 -3.62
N PHE A 201 26.87 15.17 -2.66
CA PHE A 201 27.64 14.32 -1.76
C PHE A 201 28.42 13.20 -2.49
N LEU A 202 27.84 12.58 -3.54
CA LEU A 202 28.51 11.58 -4.35
C LEU A 202 29.67 12.13 -5.18
N ILE A 203 29.60 13.37 -5.64
CA ILE A 203 30.73 14.03 -6.32
C ILE A 203 31.95 14.12 -5.39
N ASP A 204 31.71 14.51 -4.12
CA ASP A 204 32.77 14.62 -3.12
C ASP A 204 33.22 13.23 -2.59
N ASN A 205 32.31 12.24 -2.60
CA ASN A 205 32.51 10.90 -2.05
C ASN A 205 32.11 9.80 -3.07
N PRO A 206 32.89 9.58 -4.15
CA PRO A 206 32.47 8.70 -5.27
C PRO A 206 32.23 7.23 -4.88
N LYS A 207 32.80 6.75 -3.77
CA LYS A 207 32.67 5.37 -3.27
C LYS A 207 31.55 5.20 -2.23
N ALA A 208 30.77 6.24 -1.93
CA ALA A 208 29.68 6.18 -0.96
C ALA A 208 28.63 5.15 -1.38
N ARG A 209 28.09 4.41 -0.40
CA ARG A 209 27.05 3.40 -0.60
C ARG A 209 25.65 4.01 -0.42
N SER A 210 24.63 3.36 -0.95
CA SER A 210 23.23 3.79 -0.86
C SER A 210 22.79 4.10 0.58
N LYS A 211 23.22 3.31 1.57
CA LYS A 211 22.92 3.55 2.99
C LYS A 211 23.38 4.94 3.48
N THR A 212 24.48 5.47 2.96
CA THR A 212 24.98 6.80 3.35
C THR A 212 24.13 7.92 2.74
N LEU A 213 23.55 7.67 1.55
CA LEU A 213 22.73 8.65 0.85
C LEU A 213 21.35 8.85 1.48
N LEU A 214 20.90 7.93 2.34
CA LEU A 214 19.64 8.07 3.08
C LEU A 214 19.62 9.24 4.06
N LYS A 215 20.78 9.84 4.36
CA LYS A 215 20.84 11.10 5.09
C LYS A 215 20.23 12.26 4.27
N TYR A 216 20.27 12.15 2.95
CA TYR A 216 19.79 13.15 2.01
C TYR A 216 18.45 12.73 1.39
N VAL A 217 18.37 11.52 0.83
CA VAL A 217 17.14 10.96 0.23
C VAL A 217 16.43 10.13 1.27
N LYS A 218 15.39 10.69 1.87
CA LYS A 218 14.65 10.03 2.97
C LYS A 218 13.78 8.87 2.50
N GLY A 219 13.34 8.89 1.25
CA GLY A 219 12.43 7.92 0.65
C GLY A 219 11.67 8.53 -0.53
N PRO A 220 10.70 7.80 -1.12
CA PRO A 220 9.85 8.33 -2.17
C PRO A 220 9.13 9.63 -1.78
N ASP A 221 8.80 10.45 -2.78
CA ASP A 221 8.02 11.68 -2.65
C ASP A 221 6.92 11.67 -3.72
N PHE A 222 5.74 11.17 -3.34
CA PHE A 222 4.64 10.96 -4.27
C PHE A 222 3.90 12.26 -4.60
N PRO A 223 3.42 12.44 -5.84
CA PRO A 223 2.66 13.62 -6.23
C PRO A 223 1.38 13.82 -5.40
N THR A 224 0.73 12.74 -4.99
CA THR A 224 -0.50 12.77 -4.16
C THR A 224 -0.23 12.80 -2.65
N GLY A 225 1.05 12.90 -2.21
CA GLY A 225 1.40 12.94 -0.80
C GLY A 225 1.37 11.59 -0.11
N GLY A 226 0.63 11.49 1.00
CA GLY A 226 0.51 10.29 1.82
C GLY A 226 1.60 10.15 2.88
N ILE A 227 1.54 9.04 3.63
CA ILE A 227 2.42 8.74 4.76
C ILE A 227 3.09 7.39 4.53
N ILE A 228 4.42 7.34 4.46
CA ILE A 228 5.18 6.08 4.42
C ILE A 228 5.33 5.56 5.85
N VAL A 229 4.95 4.30 6.06
CA VAL A 229 4.91 3.68 7.39
C VAL A 229 5.93 2.54 7.57
N ASP A 230 6.89 2.42 6.65
CA ASP A 230 7.97 1.44 6.75
C ASP A 230 9.08 1.94 7.66
N THR A 231 9.82 0.99 8.26
CA THR A 231 10.96 1.32 9.11
C THR A 231 12.14 1.85 8.29
N PRO A 232 13.00 2.70 8.86
CA PRO A 232 14.20 3.19 8.18
C PRO A 232 15.11 2.07 7.66
N GLU A 233 15.16 0.94 8.36
CA GLU A 233 15.95 -0.25 7.98
C GLU A 233 15.41 -0.89 6.71
N THR A 234 14.09 -1.07 6.61
CA THR A 234 13.42 -1.60 5.40
C THR A 234 13.63 -0.70 4.19
N ILE A 235 13.51 0.62 4.40
CA ILE A 235 13.80 1.62 3.35
C ILE A 235 15.26 1.53 2.90
N ALA A 236 16.18 1.41 3.86
CA ALA A 236 17.61 1.30 3.58
C ALA A 236 17.95 0.06 2.75
N GLU A 237 17.37 -1.09 3.10
CA GLU A 237 17.58 -2.34 2.38
C GLU A 237 17.03 -2.26 0.95
N ALA A 238 15.83 -1.70 0.78
CA ALA A 238 15.22 -1.50 -0.53
C ALA A 238 16.11 -0.67 -1.46
N TYR A 239 16.67 0.44 -0.99
CA TYR A 239 17.57 1.28 -1.80
C TYR A 239 18.97 0.68 -2.00
N ASN A 240 19.43 -0.17 -1.10
CA ASN A 240 20.71 -0.84 -1.27
C ASN A 240 20.65 -1.96 -2.30
N THR A 241 19.55 -2.71 -2.31
CA THR A 241 19.34 -3.84 -3.24
C THR A 241 18.69 -3.42 -4.57
N GLY A 242 18.07 -2.24 -4.63
CA GLY A 242 17.24 -1.80 -5.75
C GLY A 242 15.90 -2.55 -5.83
N ARG A 243 15.54 -3.32 -4.81
CA ARG A 243 14.29 -4.10 -4.74
C ARG A 243 13.65 -4.00 -3.38
N GLY A 244 12.33 -3.86 -3.35
CA GLY A 244 11.56 -3.74 -2.12
C GLY A 244 10.15 -3.25 -2.37
N SER A 245 9.54 -2.69 -1.36
CA SER A 245 8.24 -2.03 -1.47
C SER A 245 8.08 -1.01 -0.34
N PHE A 246 7.24 -0.02 -0.57
CA PHE A 246 6.89 1.01 0.41
C PHE A 246 5.40 0.93 0.71
N ARG A 247 5.03 0.89 2.00
CA ARG A 247 3.65 0.99 2.44
C ARG A 247 3.30 2.46 2.60
N VAL A 248 2.30 2.89 1.83
CA VAL A 248 1.85 4.28 1.80
C VAL A 248 0.41 4.32 2.28
N ARG A 249 0.15 5.10 3.31
CA ARG A 249 -1.18 5.35 3.89
C ARG A 249 -1.72 6.69 3.43
N ALA A 250 -3.03 6.74 3.28
CA ALA A 250 -3.78 7.97 3.12
C ALA A 250 -3.53 8.92 4.29
N ARG A 251 -3.55 10.22 4.04
CA ARG A 251 -3.56 11.23 5.10
C ARG A 251 -5.00 11.55 5.48
N TRP A 252 -5.25 11.58 6.77
CA TRP A 252 -6.57 11.85 7.31
C TRP A 252 -6.51 12.78 8.52
N LYS A 253 -7.64 13.38 8.83
CA LYS A 253 -7.86 14.17 10.02
C LYS A 253 -9.24 13.91 10.58
N GLN A 254 -9.40 14.09 11.87
CA GLN A 254 -10.68 14.09 12.53
C GLN A 254 -11.23 15.51 12.55
N GLU A 255 -12.50 15.69 12.15
CA GLU A 255 -13.22 16.95 12.23
C GLU A 255 -14.44 16.79 13.14
N ASP A 256 -14.60 17.72 14.08
CA ASP A 256 -15.76 17.76 14.98
C ASP A 256 -16.95 18.41 14.24
N THR A 257 -18.11 17.77 14.26
CA THR A 257 -19.33 18.26 13.61
C THR A 257 -20.22 19.15 14.50
N GLY A 258 -19.76 19.47 15.73
CA GLY A 258 -20.44 20.39 16.65
C GLY A 258 -21.68 19.82 17.36
N ARG A 259 -22.02 18.53 17.14
CA ARG A 259 -23.12 17.80 17.79
C ARG A 259 -22.62 16.65 18.69
N SER A 260 -21.44 16.82 19.30
CA SER A 260 -20.74 15.75 20.01
C SER A 260 -20.43 14.51 19.16
N THR A 261 -20.42 14.67 17.82
CA THR A 261 -20.03 13.66 16.84
C THR A 261 -18.85 14.15 16.05
N TYR A 262 -18.08 13.23 15.48
CA TYR A 262 -16.95 13.54 14.62
C TYR A 262 -17.10 12.84 13.27
N VAL A 263 -16.36 13.31 12.29
CA VAL A 263 -16.15 12.65 11.00
C VAL A 263 -14.67 12.50 10.73
N ILE A 264 -14.29 11.49 9.99
CA ILE A 264 -12.94 11.36 9.43
C ILE A 264 -12.94 11.94 8.02
N VAL A 265 -11.96 12.80 7.76
CA VAL A 265 -11.76 13.41 6.45
C VAL A 265 -10.43 12.93 5.89
N ILE A 266 -10.48 12.19 4.79
CA ILE A 266 -9.30 11.81 4.01
C ILE A 266 -8.94 12.99 3.11
N THR A 267 -7.71 13.48 3.23
CA THR A 267 -7.19 14.64 2.49
C THR A 267 -6.18 14.27 1.41
N GLU A 268 -5.55 13.11 1.51
CA GLU A 268 -4.62 12.56 0.53
C GLU A 268 -4.83 11.06 0.41
N ILE A 269 -4.80 10.54 -0.81
CA ILE A 269 -4.88 9.11 -1.10
C ILE A 269 -3.54 8.59 -1.62
N PRO A 270 -3.21 7.30 -1.46
CA PRO A 270 -1.98 6.73 -1.97
C PRO A 270 -1.85 6.90 -3.48
N TRP A 271 -0.61 7.06 -3.95
CA TRP A 271 -0.29 7.26 -5.36
C TRP A 271 -0.82 6.14 -6.26
N LEU A 272 -1.37 6.50 -7.40
CA LEU A 272 -2.01 5.64 -8.40
C LEU A 272 -3.33 4.97 -7.97
N VAL A 273 -3.86 5.30 -6.81
CA VAL A 273 -5.21 4.88 -6.41
C VAL A 273 -6.23 5.77 -7.10
N GLN A 274 -7.22 5.15 -7.75
CA GLN A 274 -8.36 5.86 -8.35
C GLN A 274 -9.40 6.16 -7.26
N LYS A 275 -9.69 7.45 -7.03
CA LYS A 275 -10.60 7.88 -5.97
C LYS A 275 -12.00 7.30 -6.12
N SER A 276 -12.57 7.29 -7.32
CA SER A 276 -13.91 6.74 -7.58
C SER A 276 -14.02 5.26 -7.20
N ARG A 277 -13.03 4.43 -7.61
CA ARG A 277 -13.00 3.00 -7.25
C ARG A 277 -12.83 2.76 -5.75
N LEU A 278 -12.05 3.62 -5.09
CA LEU A 278 -11.89 3.56 -3.64
C LEU A 278 -13.23 3.82 -2.94
N VAL A 279 -13.98 4.86 -3.38
CA VAL A 279 -15.31 5.19 -2.84
C VAL A 279 -16.31 4.06 -3.11
N GLU A 280 -16.34 3.52 -4.33
CA GLU A 280 -17.17 2.35 -4.67
C GLU A 280 -16.86 1.16 -3.76
N LYS A 281 -15.59 0.85 -3.54
CA LYS A 281 -15.16 -0.24 -2.66
C LYS A 281 -15.55 -0.03 -1.21
N LEU A 282 -15.44 1.20 -0.71
CA LEU A 282 -15.90 1.57 0.63
C LEU A 282 -17.42 1.34 0.77
N ALA A 283 -18.19 1.83 -0.20
CA ALA A 283 -19.64 1.65 -0.21
C ALA A 283 -20.04 0.16 -0.29
N GLU A 284 -19.36 -0.64 -1.11
CA GLU A 284 -19.55 -2.09 -1.19
C GLU A 284 -19.34 -2.76 0.19
N LEU A 285 -18.21 -2.48 0.86
CA LEU A 285 -17.88 -3.05 2.15
C LEU A 285 -18.86 -2.62 3.27
N ILE A 286 -19.39 -1.40 3.21
CA ILE A 286 -20.43 -0.93 4.13
C ILE A 286 -21.73 -1.72 3.89
N ASN A 287 -22.17 -1.86 2.62
CA ASN A 287 -23.37 -2.60 2.26
C ASN A 287 -23.26 -4.10 2.63
N GLU A 288 -22.09 -4.69 2.47
CA GLU A 288 -21.79 -6.08 2.87
C GLU A 288 -21.61 -6.24 4.39
N LYS A 289 -21.75 -5.16 5.16
CA LYS A 289 -21.50 -5.13 6.62
C LYS A 289 -20.10 -5.57 7.05
N LYS A 290 -19.12 -5.47 6.16
CA LYS A 290 -17.70 -5.78 6.46
C LYS A 290 -16.98 -4.62 7.16
N LEU A 291 -17.57 -3.42 7.15
CA LEU A 291 -17.12 -2.22 7.88
C LEU A 291 -18.18 -1.77 8.91
N PRO A 292 -18.37 -2.53 9.99
CA PRO A 292 -19.44 -2.24 10.98
C PRO A 292 -19.24 -0.93 11.74
N LEU A 293 -18.01 -0.41 11.78
CA LEU A 293 -17.66 0.85 12.45
C LEU A 293 -18.05 2.08 11.63
N VAL A 294 -18.27 1.94 10.33
CA VAL A 294 -18.59 3.02 9.39
C VAL A 294 -20.09 3.05 9.13
N ALA A 295 -20.70 4.24 9.18
CA ALA A 295 -22.10 4.46 8.83
C ALA A 295 -22.27 4.81 7.37
N ASP A 296 -21.45 5.77 6.87
CA ASP A 296 -21.56 6.31 5.51
C ASP A 296 -20.22 6.84 5.02
N VAL A 297 -20.10 6.97 3.69
CA VAL A 297 -18.98 7.59 3.00
C VAL A 297 -19.50 8.58 1.96
N ARG A 298 -18.96 9.80 1.97
CA ARG A 298 -19.31 10.86 1.01
C ARG A 298 -18.04 11.42 0.37
N ASP A 299 -18.12 11.67 -0.92
CA ASP A 299 -17.10 12.41 -1.67
C ASP A 299 -17.52 13.89 -1.76
N GLU A 300 -16.80 14.74 -1.05
CA GLU A 300 -16.98 16.20 -1.04
C GLU A 300 -15.78 16.89 -1.70
N SER A 301 -15.01 16.17 -2.50
CA SER A 301 -13.82 16.68 -3.19
C SER A 301 -14.18 17.75 -4.22
N ALA A 302 -13.35 18.79 -4.31
CA ALA A 302 -13.39 19.81 -5.36
C ALA A 302 -12.00 19.88 -6.03
N GLU A 303 -11.23 20.95 -5.82
CA GLU A 303 -9.81 21.00 -6.23
C GLU A 303 -8.94 20.09 -5.35
N ASP A 304 -9.26 20.04 -4.04
CA ASP A 304 -8.60 19.18 -3.08
C ASP A 304 -9.43 17.93 -2.78
N ILE A 305 -8.76 16.83 -2.43
CA ILE A 305 -9.40 15.59 -2.01
C ILE A 305 -10.06 15.79 -0.63
N ARG A 306 -11.33 15.47 -0.54
CA ARG A 306 -12.12 15.50 0.68
C ARG A 306 -13.11 14.31 0.70
N LEU A 307 -12.64 13.13 1.15
CA LEU A 307 -13.52 12.00 1.39
C LEU A 307 -13.94 12.00 2.86
N VAL A 308 -15.23 12.13 3.11
CA VAL A 308 -15.80 12.17 4.47
C VAL A 308 -16.33 10.80 4.83
N ILE A 309 -15.84 10.25 5.94
CA ILE A 309 -16.25 8.95 6.48
C ILE A 309 -16.94 9.19 7.82
N GLU A 310 -18.21 8.80 7.91
CA GLU A 310 -19.00 8.91 9.13
C GLU A 310 -18.87 7.65 9.99
N PRO A 311 -18.50 7.75 11.27
CA PRO A 311 -18.54 6.63 12.19
C PRO A 311 -19.99 6.26 12.53
N ARG A 312 -20.26 4.99 12.77
CA ARG A 312 -21.58 4.51 13.14
C ARG A 312 -22.08 5.06 14.50
N SER A 313 -21.17 5.37 15.40
CA SER A 313 -21.44 5.91 16.72
C SER A 313 -20.30 6.82 17.14
N ARG A 314 -20.59 7.80 17.97
CA ARG A 314 -19.58 8.68 18.59
C ARG A 314 -18.56 7.94 19.47
N SER A 315 -18.90 6.73 19.93
CA SER A 315 -18.04 5.90 20.77
C SER A 315 -17.02 5.07 19.95
N VAL A 316 -17.09 5.10 18.62
CA VAL A 316 -16.11 4.44 17.76
C VAL A 316 -14.79 5.17 17.90
N ASP A 317 -13.72 4.43 18.15
CA ASP A 317 -12.37 4.97 18.14
C ASP A 317 -11.92 5.26 16.71
N ALA A 318 -11.45 6.48 16.45
CA ALA A 318 -11.08 6.95 15.11
C ALA A 318 -9.87 6.20 14.56
N GLU A 319 -8.87 5.92 15.42
CA GLU A 319 -7.65 5.20 14.98
C GLU A 319 -7.97 3.75 14.66
N LEU A 320 -8.78 3.08 15.48
CA LEU A 320 -9.21 1.70 15.26
C LEU A 320 -10.05 1.58 13.98
N MET A 321 -10.93 2.54 13.73
CA MET A 321 -11.71 2.60 12.49
C MET A 321 -10.78 2.77 11.27
N MET A 322 -9.79 3.66 11.35
CA MET A 322 -8.83 3.85 10.26
C MET A 322 -7.95 2.62 10.03
N GLU A 323 -7.51 1.92 11.07
CA GLU A 323 -6.76 0.67 10.90
C GLU A 323 -7.59 -0.41 10.20
N SER A 324 -8.90 -0.50 10.49
CA SER A 324 -9.79 -1.41 9.76
C SER A 324 -9.94 -1.03 8.28
N LEU A 325 -10.01 0.27 7.99
CA LEU A 325 -10.05 0.80 6.62
C LEU A 325 -8.74 0.54 5.87
N PHE A 326 -7.58 0.76 6.49
CA PHE A 326 -6.27 0.45 5.92
C PHE A 326 -6.10 -1.04 5.59
N LYS A 327 -6.64 -1.93 6.43
CA LYS A 327 -6.57 -3.38 6.21
C LYS A 327 -7.45 -3.86 5.05
N LEU A 328 -8.59 -3.21 4.81
CA LEU A 328 -9.61 -3.69 3.85
C LEU A 328 -9.65 -2.93 2.52
N THR A 329 -8.97 -1.80 2.41
CA THR A 329 -9.07 -0.91 1.26
C THR A 329 -7.70 -0.42 0.79
N GLU A 330 -7.67 0.24 -0.38
CA GLU A 330 -6.48 0.87 -0.94
C GLU A 330 -6.08 2.20 -0.24
N LEU A 331 -6.72 2.54 0.90
CA LEU A 331 -6.25 3.64 1.77
C LEU A 331 -4.85 3.35 2.35
N GLU A 332 -4.44 2.08 2.45
CA GLU A 332 -3.04 1.66 2.55
C GLU A 332 -2.69 0.88 1.28
N SER A 333 -1.69 1.35 0.55
CA SER A 333 -1.20 0.69 -0.67
C SER A 333 0.27 0.36 -0.55
N ARG A 334 0.66 -0.77 -1.15
CA ARG A 334 2.05 -1.21 -1.21
C ARG A 334 2.62 -0.92 -2.59
N ILE A 335 3.52 0.07 -2.67
CA ILE A 335 4.15 0.52 -3.90
C ILE A 335 5.48 -0.22 -4.07
N PRO A 336 5.65 -1.04 -5.12
CA PRO A 336 6.86 -1.81 -5.32
C PRO A 336 8.04 -0.93 -5.75
N LEU A 337 9.25 -1.28 -5.31
CA LEU A 337 10.52 -0.80 -5.82
C LEU A 337 11.23 -1.93 -6.57
N ASN A 338 11.52 -1.72 -7.83
CA ASN A 338 12.38 -2.56 -8.65
C ASN A 338 13.10 -1.66 -9.65
N MET A 339 14.31 -1.24 -9.31
CA MET A 339 15.12 -0.30 -10.11
C MET A 339 15.83 -1.01 -11.26
N ASN A 340 15.08 -1.76 -12.07
CA ASN A 340 15.56 -2.42 -13.26
C ASN A 340 15.58 -1.43 -14.45
N VAL A 341 16.76 -1.09 -14.93
CA VAL A 341 16.99 -0.04 -15.93
C VAL A 341 18.00 -0.49 -16.98
N LEU A 342 18.09 0.24 -18.07
CA LEU A 342 19.12 0.06 -19.09
C LEU A 342 20.37 0.87 -18.72
N VAL A 343 21.42 0.20 -18.28
CA VAL A 343 22.73 0.81 -18.04
C VAL A 343 23.39 1.07 -19.38
N LYS A 344 23.90 2.30 -19.60
CA LYS A 344 24.46 2.76 -20.89
C LYS A 344 23.53 2.51 -22.07
N GLY A 345 22.21 2.47 -21.82
CA GLY A 345 21.20 2.25 -22.86
C GLY A 345 21.15 0.84 -23.46
N ARG A 346 21.85 -0.14 -22.89
CA ARG A 346 22.01 -1.49 -23.50
C ARG A 346 21.86 -2.65 -22.53
N ILE A 347 22.30 -2.51 -21.30
CA ILE A 347 22.41 -3.64 -20.36
C ILE A 347 21.29 -3.51 -19.29
N PRO A 348 20.29 -4.40 -19.31
CA PRO A 348 19.29 -4.43 -18.25
C PRO A 348 19.94 -4.86 -16.93
N GLN A 349 19.81 -4.03 -15.91
CA GLN A 349 20.39 -4.27 -14.59
C GLN A 349 19.55 -3.63 -13.51
N VAL A 350 19.47 -4.28 -12.34
CA VAL A 350 18.89 -3.70 -11.15
C VAL A 350 19.96 -2.91 -10.41
N LEU A 351 19.74 -1.62 -10.25
CA LEU A 351 20.67 -0.71 -9.58
C LEU A 351 20.20 -0.37 -8.17
N GLY A 352 21.13 -0.13 -7.27
CA GLY A 352 20.87 0.56 -6.02
C GLY A 352 20.79 2.09 -6.23
N LEU A 353 20.34 2.83 -5.20
CA LEU A 353 20.19 4.28 -5.27
C LEU A 353 21.49 5.00 -5.66
N ALA A 354 22.62 4.61 -5.05
CA ALA A 354 23.93 5.21 -5.32
C ALA A 354 24.41 4.91 -6.75
N GLU A 355 24.14 3.72 -7.26
CA GLU A 355 24.51 3.32 -8.61
C GLU A 355 23.69 4.08 -9.66
N ALA A 356 22.38 4.20 -9.46
CA ALA A 356 21.51 4.98 -10.35
C ALA A 356 21.92 6.47 -10.42
N LEU A 357 22.28 7.08 -9.29
CA LEU A 357 22.79 8.45 -9.28
C LEU A 357 24.17 8.58 -9.94
N ARG A 358 25.06 7.57 -9.83
CA ARG A 358 26.35 7.59 -10.54
C ARG A 358 26.19 7.50 -12.03
N GLU A 359 25.33 6.63 -12.55
CA GLU A 359 25.04 6.54 -13.99
C GLU A 359 24.57 7.89 -14.56
N TRP A 360 23.71 8.60 -13.82
CA TRP A 360 23.30 9.94 -14.19
C TRP A 360 24.46 10.95 -14.12
N LEU A 361 25.26 10.95 -13.06
CA LEU A 361 26.42 11.85 -12.92
C LEU A 361 27.47 11.62 -13.99
N ASP A 362 27.77 10.38 -14.31
CA ASP A 362 28.74 10.01 -15.36
C ASP A 362 28.23 10.49 -16.74
N HIS A 363 26.93 10.34 -17.01
CA HIS A 363 26.31 10.90 -18.21
C HIS A 363 26.40 12.43 -18.24
N ARG A 364 26.13 13.12 -17.13
CA ARG A 364 26.30 14.58 -17.04
C ARG A 364 27.71 15.03 -17.36
N ARG A 365 28.70 14.27 -16.92
CA ARG A 365 30.10 14.55 -17.24
C ARG A 365 30.40 14.34 -18.73
N GLU A 366 29.89 13.29 -19.34
CA GLU A 366 30.02 13.05 -20.77
C GLU A 366 29.40 14.19 -21.59
N VAL A 367 28.17 14.58 -21.27
CA VAL A 367 27.45 15.70 -21.88
C VAL A 367 28.25 17.02 -21.74
N LEU A 368 28.76 17.32 -20.56
CA LEU A 368 29.60 18.52 -20.34
C LEU A 368 30.84 18.52 -21.22
N LEU A 369 31.53 17.40 -21.33
CA LEU A 369 32.74 17.29 -22.16
C LEU A 369 32.43 17.41 -23.65
N ARG A 370 31.37 16.78 -24.14
CA ARG A 370 30.95 16.86 -25.55
C ARG A 370 30.53 18.28 -25.88
N ARG A 371 29.67 18.89 -25.09
CA ARG A 371 29.24 20.29 -25.23
C ARG A 371 30.44 21.24 -25.26
N SER A 372 31.39 21.04 -24.35
CA SER A 372 32.59 21.89 -24.27
C SER A 372 33.49 21.71 -25.47
N ARG A 373 33.63 20.50 -26.03
CA ARG A 373 34.40 20.26 -27.29
C ARG A 373 33.72 20.86 -28.50
N HIS A 374 32.41 20.72 -28.63
CA HIS A 374 31.62 21.34 -29.68
C HIS A 374 31.82 22.87 -29.66
N ARG A 375 31.62 23.49 -28.49
CA ARG A 375 31.82 24.93 -28.34
C ARG A 375 33.26 25.36 -28.62
N LEU A 376 34.23 24.56 -28.20
CA LEU A 376 35.65 24.83 -28.48
C LEU A 376 35.92 24.83 -29.98
N ALA A 377 35.39 23.88 -30.74
CA ALA A 377 35.53 23.82 -32.19
C ALA A 377 34.89 25.03 -32.88
N GLU A 378 33.69 25.44 -32.45
CA GLU A 378 33.06 26.69 -32.96
C GLU A 378 33.95 27.93 -32.69
N ILE A 379 34.48 28.04 -31.46
CA ILE A 379 35.38 29.13 -31.09
C ILE A 379 36.65 29.12 -31.93
N GLU A 380 37.29 27.94 -32.14
CA GLU A 380 38.49 27.78 -32.94
C GLU A 380 38.23 28.19 -34.39
N HIS A 381 37.14 27.77 -34.99
CA HIS A 381 36.70 28.17 -36.30
C HIS A 381 36.44 29.69 -36.38
N ARG A 382 35.72 30.26 -35.42
CA ARG A 382 35.43 31.71 -35.37
C ARG A 382 36.69 32.53 -35.20
N LEU A 383 37.65 32.11 -34.33
CA LEU A 383 38.95 32.76 -34.15
C LEU A 383 39.78 32.71 -35.44
N GLU A 384 39.73 31.64 -36.20
CA GLU A 384 40.37 31.54 -37.50
C GLU A 384 39.82 32.56 -38.49
N VAL A 385 38.51 32.71 -38.60
CA VAL A 385 37.82 33.70 -39.43
C VAL A 385 38.19 35.15 -38.99
N LEU A 386 38.15 35.43 -37.70
CA LEU A 386 38.52 36.76 -37.15
C LEU A 386 40.00 37.10 -37.41
N GLY A 387 40.86 36.09 -37.31
CA GLY A 387 42.28 36.24 -37.69
C GLY A 387 42.43 36.67 -39.13
N GLY A 388 41.66 36.11 -40.08
CA GLY A 388 41.62 36.57 -41.49
C GLY A 388 41.15 38.00 -41.61
N PHE A 389 40.12 38.41 -40.91
CA PHE A 389 39.64 39.79 -40.90
C PHE A 389 40.68 40.78 -40.39
N LEU A 390 41.40 40.47 -39.33
CA LEU A 390 42.46 41.31 -38.80
C LEU A 390 43.61 41.46 -39.75
N VAL A 391 44.00 40.40 -40.49
CA VAL A 391 45.01 40.51 -41.58
C VAL A 391 44.53 41.44 -42.67
N ALA A 392 43.26 41.38 -43.06
CA ALA A 392 42.69 42.25 -44.09
C ALA A 392 42.69 43.72 -43.62
N TYR A 393 42.31 44.01 -42.38
CA TYR A 393 42.33 45.35 -41.83
C TYR A 393 43.73 45.95 -41.78
N LEU A 394 44.73 45.18 -41.39
CA LEU A 394 46.13 45.65 -41.35
C LEU A 394 46.74 45.89 -42.72
N ASN A 395 46.18 45.29 -43.79
CA ASN A 395 46.71 45.29 -45.14
C ASN A 395 45.67 45.66 -46.21
N LEU A 396 44.70 46.49 -45.88
CA LEU A 396 43.51 46.79 -46.67
C LEU A 396 43.80 47.11 -48.12
N ASP A 397 44.74 48.06 -48.41
CA ASP A 397 45.11 48.49 -49.76
C ASP A 397 45.70 47.34 -50.59
N LYS A 398 46.49 46.48 -49.99
CA LYS A 398 47.06 45.32 -50.65
C LYS A 398 45.99 44.24 -50.96
N VAL A 399 45.08 44.02 -50.05
CA VAL A 399 43.96 43.05 -50.24
C VAL A 399 43.08 43.56 -51.38
N ILE A 400 42.68 44.82 -51.41
CA ILE A 400 41.87 45.42 -52.50
C ILE A 400 42.62 45.35 -53.82
N LYS A 401 43.94 45.61 -53.88
CA LYS A 401 44.72 45.51 -55.06
C LYS A 401 44.80 44.11 -55.64
N ILE A 402 44.96 43.08 -54.80
CA ILE A 402 44.96 41.68 -55.21
C ILE A 402 43.57 41.32 -55.78
N ILE A 403 42.48 41.61 -55.04
CA ILE A 403 41.12 41.31 -55.47
C ILE A 403 40.78 41.93 -56.85
N ARG A 404 41.30 43.11 -57.11
CA ARG A 404 41.04 43.83 -58.40
C ARG A 404 41.91 43.43 -59.55
N LYS A 405 43.11 42.84 -59.32
CA LYS A 405 44.09 42.56 -60.36
C LYS A 405 44.13 41.07 -60.77
N GLU A 406 43.87 40.19 -59.87
CA GLU A 406 44.04 38.75 -60.03
C GLU A 406 42.73 38.11 -60.44
N ASP A 407 42.76 37.23 -61.43
CA ASP A 407 41.60 36.45 -61.86
C ASP A 407 41.19 35.42 -60.83
N GLU A 408 42.19 34.88 -60.14
CA GLU A 408 41.97 33.96 -58.97
C GLU A 408 42.59 34.59 -57.67
N PRO A 409 41.90 35.46 -56.98
CA PRO A 409 42.47 36.22 -55.84
C PRO A 409 42.76 35.34 -54.62
N LYS A 410 42.04 34.23 -54.42
CA LYS A 410 42.12 33.38 -53.20
C LYS A 410 43.52 32.77 -53.04
N PRO A 411 44.12 32.04 -54.02
CA PRO A 411 45.46 31.49 -53.88
C PRO A 411 46.53 32.57 -53.67
N VAL A 412 46.34 33.73 -54.26
CA VAL A 412 47.30 34.87 -54.17
C VAL A 412 47.27 35.50 -52.78
N LEU A 413 46.04 35.64 -52.16
CA LEU A 413 45.87 36.09 -50.82
C LEU A 413 46.49 35.10 -49.81
N MET A 414 46.28 33.80 -50.00
CA MET A 414 46.84 32.74 -49.14
C MET A 414 48.38 32.78 -49.18
N LYS A 415 48.96 32.91 -50.33
CA LYS A 415 50.42 32.95 -50.48
C LYS A 415 51.01 34.24 -49.91
N THR A 416 50.38 35.37 -50.19
CA THR A 416 50.90 36.71 -49.83
C THR A 416 50.86 36.93 -48.31
N PHE A 417 49.76 36.54 -47.68
CA PHE A 417 49.55 36.83 -46.26
C PHE A 417 49.79 35.61 -45.36
N LYS A 418 50.10 34.42 -45.95
CA LYS A 418 50.29 33.15 -45.27
C LYS A 418 49.05 32.79 -44.42
N ILE A 419 47.87 32.98 -44.98
CA ILE A 419 46.58 32.68 -44.38
C ILE A 419 46.02 31.37 -44.86
N THR A 420 45.10 30.82 -44.08
CA THR A 420 44.40 29.56 -44.41
C THR A 420 43.33 29.75 -45.49
N ASP A 421 42.85 28.65 -46.04
CA ASP A 421 41.75 28.64 -47.00
C ASP A 421 40.48 29.30 -46.43
N VAL A 422 40.12 28.96 -45.20
CA VAL A 422 38.98 29.53 -44.44
C VAL A 422 39.15 31.04 -44.27
N GLN A 423 40.35 31.50 -43.93
CA GLN A 423 40.65 32.94 -43.77
C GLN A 423 40.56 33.70 -45.09
N ALA A 424 41.05 33.12 -46.19
CA ALA A 424 40.95 33.73 -47.51
C ALA A 424 39.49 33.85 -47.96
N ASP A 425 38.66 32.81 -47.77
CA ASP A 425 37.23 32.85 -48.06
C ASP A 425 36.50 33.90 -47.19
N ALA A 426 36.83 33.96 -45.94
CA ALA A 426 36.26 34.99 -45.01
C ALA A 426 36.57 36.42 -45.51
N ILE A 427 37.78 36.67 -45.97
CA ILE A 427 38.19 37.97 -46.53
C ILE A 427 37.41 38.28 -47.81
N LEU A 428 37.29 37.31 -48.72
CA LEU A 428 36.59 37.51 -50.00
C LEU A 428 35.07 37.71 -49.82
N ASN A 429 34.50 37.08 -48.84
CA ASN A 429 33.09 37.23 -48.49
C ASN A 429 32.78 38.36 -47.52
N MET A 430 33.78 39.19 -47.19
CA MET A 430 33.61 40.31 -46.27
C MET A 430 32.69 41.38 -46.85
N ARG A 431 31.71 41.81 -46.11
CA ARG A 431 30.84 42.94 -46.51
C ARG A 431 31.59 44.23 -46.42
N LEU A 432 31.52 45.08 -47.44
CA LEU A 432 32.21 46.42 -47.47
C LEU A 432 31.92 47.28 -46.27
N ARG A 433 30.73 47.23 -45.67
CA ARG A 433 30.38 47.95 -44.46
C ARG A 433 31.24 47.58 -43.26
N ASN A 434 31.76 46.35 -43.21
CA ASN A 434 32.57 45.81 -42.10
C ASN A 434 33.98 46.41 -42.11
N LEU A 435 34.38 47.21 -43.13
CA LEU A 435 35.68 47.89 -43.21
C LEU A 435 35.75 49.18 -42.38
N ARG A 436 34.73 49.52 -41.57
CA ARG A 436 34.73 50.70 -40.70
C ARG A 436 35.64 50.47 -39.48
N LYS A 437 36.29 51.56 -39.00
CA LYS A 437 37.18 51.51 -37.85
C LYS A 437 36.50 51.07 -36.53
N LEU A 438 35.21 51.34 -36.36
CA LEU A 438 34.41 50.85 -35.23
C LEU A 438 34.29 49.33 -35.23
N GLU A 439 34.12 48.71 -36.36
CA GLU A 439 33.98 47.25 -36.49
C GLU A 439 35.31 46.52 -36.22
N GLU A 440 36.48 47.13 -36.52
CA GLU A 440 37.78 46.60 -36.12
C GLU A 440 37.92 46.52 -34.57
N MET A 441 37.45 47.50 -33.84
CA MET A 441 37.45 47.45 -32.37
C MET A 441 36.54 46.35 -31.82
N GLU A 442 35.36 46.18 -32.42
CA GLU A 442 34.42 45.11 -32.07
C GLU A 442 35.02 43.74 -32.33
N ILE A 443 35.65 43.51 -33.50
CA ILE A 443 36.32 42.28 -33.87
C ILE A 443 37.46 41.92 -32.89
N ARG A 444 38.27 42.92 -32.49
CA ARG A 444 39.32 42.73 -31.48
C ARG A 444 38.77 42.39 -30.09
N ALA A 445 37.66 43.00 -29.72
CA ALA A 445 36.99 42.73 -28.47
C ALA A 445 36.38 41.30 -28.47
N GLU A 446 35.74 40.89 -29.60
CA GLU A 446 35.21 39.54 -29.81
C GLU A 446 36.35 38.50 -29.75
N GLU A 447 37.47 38.76 -30.50
CA GLU A 447 38.62 37.86 -30.49
C GLU A 447 39.17 37.66 -29.07
N LYS A 448 39.33 38.74 -28.30
CA LYS A 448 39.81 38.64 -26.93
C LYS A 448 38.87 37.80 -26.05
N ALA A 449 37.57 38.07 -26.12
CA ALA A 449 36.56 37.34 -25.32
C ALA A 449 36.58 35.82 -25.71
N LEU A 450 36.65 35.50 -27.02
CA LEU A 450 36.71 34.12 -27.46
C LEU A 450 38.02 33.41 -27.07
N ARG A 451 39.15 34.13 -27.02
CA ARG A 451 40.44 33.56 -26.56
C ARG A 451 40.38 33.24 -25.05
N GLU A 452 39.72 34.09 -24.25
CA GLU A 452 39.52 33.87 -22.84
C GLU A 452 38.57 32.66 -22.59
N GLU A 453 37.45 32.56 -23.36
CA GLU A 453 36.54 31.42 -23.33
C GLU A 453 37.24 30.13 -23.76
N HIS A 454 38.01 30.15 -24.85
CA HIS A 454 38.82 29.06 -25.36
C HIS A 454 39.78 28.51 -24.29
N ALA A 455 40.52 29.40 -23.58
CA ALA A 455 41.43 28.97 -22.53
C ALA A 455 40.69 28.34 -21.38
N LYS A 456 39.51 28.86 -20.97
CA LYS A 456 38.65 28.28 -19.91
C LYS A 456 38.15 26.91 -20.30
N LEU A 457 37.66 26.73 -21.55
CA LEU A 457 37.18 25.45 -22.01
C LEU A 457 38.30 24.41 -22.11
N LYS A 458 39.49 24.78 -22.61
CA LYS A 458 40.66 23.86 -22.63
C LYS A 458 41.06 23.41 -21.22
N ALA A 459 41.08 24.33 -20.25
CA ALA A 459 41.35 23.99 -18.85
C ALA A 459 40.28 23.08 -18.27
N LEU A 460 38.99 23.32 -18.57
CA LEU A 460 37.86 22.46 -18.16
C LEU A 460 37.99 21.05 -18.74
N ILE A 461 38.25 20.93 -20.04
CA ILE A 461 38.37 19.62 -20.71
C ILE A 461 39.57 18.84 -20.15
N GLY A 462 40.67 19.50 -19.81
CA GLY A 462 41.90 18.89 -19.28
C GLY A 462 41.86 18.51 -17.80
N SER A 463 40.89 19.01 -17.01
CA SER A 463 40.87 18.84 -15.57
C SER A 463 39.59 18.18 -15.04
N THR A 464 39.70 16.94 -14.61
CA THR A 464 38.60 16.20 -13.99
C THR A 464 38.01 16.95 -12.76
N ALA A 465 38.84 17.61 -11.97
CA ALA A 465 38.40 18.38 -10.81
C ALA A 465 37.52 19.57 -11.22
N GLN A 466 37.91 20.29 -12.29
CA GLN A 466 37.11 21.39 -12.83
C GLN A 466 35.79 20.92 -13.42
N GLN A 467 35.77 19.75 -14.09
CA GLN A 467 34.55 19.12 -14.62
C GLN A 467 33.55 18.89 -13.50
N TRP A 468 33.95 18.23 -12.41
CA TRP A 468 33.08 17.95 -11.28
C TRP A 468 32.65 19.21 -10.54
N LYS A 469 33.52 20.23 -10.42
CA LYS A 469 33.18 21.54 -9.87
C LYS A 469 32.10 22.24 -10.68
N THR A 470 32.18 22.17 -12.02
CA THR A 470 31.19 22.76 -12.92
C THR A 470 29.86 22.03 -12.81
N ILE A 471 29.87 20.70 -12.82
CA ILE A 471 28.66 19.87 -12.64
C ILE A 471 28.02 20.15 -11.28
N ALA A 472 28.82 20.24 -10.22
CA ALA A 472 28.30 20.59 -8.88
C ALA A 472 27.63 21.97 -8.87
N GLY A 473 28.18 22.95 -9.60
CA GLY A 473 27.55 24.28 -9.78
C GLY A 473 26.19 24.17 -10.45
N GLN A 474 26.08 23.43 -11.56
CA GLN A 474 24.82 23.21 -12.28
C GLN A 474 23.77 22.47 -11.40
N ILE A 475 24.20 21.47 -10.63
CA ILE A 475 23.31 20.75 -9.71
C ILE A 475 22.80 21.67 -8.60
N LYS A 476 23.64 22.59 -8.08
CA LYS A 476 23.21 23.57 -7.08
C LYS A 476 22.14 24.52 -7.62
N GLU A 477 22.26 24.97 -8.86
CA GLU A 477 21.23 25.81 -9.52
C GLU A 477 19.90 25.06 -9.65
N ILE A 478 19.94 23.77 -10.03
CA ILE A 478 18.76 22.92 -10.09
C ILE A 478 18.17 22.74 -8.70
N ARG A 479 19.01 22.45 -7.69
CA ARG A 479 18.58 22.33 -6.31
C ARG A 479 17.86 23.59 -5.80
N GLU A 480 18.30 24.77 -6.18
CA GLU A 480 17.63 26.01 -5.80
C GLU A 480 16.27 26.15 -6.46
N LYS A 481 16.16 25.83 -7.76
CA LYS A 481 14.89 25.86 -8.50
C LYS A 481 13.84 24.90 -7.92
N PHE A 482 14.27 23.73 -7.47
CA PHE A 482 13.42 22.69 -6.87
C PHE A 482 13.60 22.58 -5.35
N GLY A 483 14.01 23.66 -4.70
CA GLY A 483 14.26 23.72 -3.27
C GLY A 483 12.98 23.65 -2.43
N PRO A 484 13.09 23.30 -1.14
CA PRO A 484 11.94 23.08 -0.26
C PRO A 484 11.08 24.33 0.01
N LYS A 485 11.56 25.51 -0.39
CA LYS A 485 10.82 26.78 -0.29
C LYS A 485 9.92 27.06 -1.50
N THR A 486 10.05 26.29 -2.58
CA THR A 486 9.23 26.43 -3.78
C THR A 486 8.07 25.41 -3.74
N ASP A 487 6.93 25.76 -4.31
CA ASP A 487 5.75 24.88 -4.31
C ASP A 487 6.03 23.54 -5.00
N ILE A 488 6.79 23.55 -6.08
CA ILE A 488 7.18 22.34 -6.81
C ILE A 488 8.22 21.51 -6.05
N GLY A 489 9.10 22.15 -5.27
CA GLY A 489 10.18 21.47 -4.55
C GLY A 489 9.81 21.00 -3.15
N LYS A 490 8.72 21.51 -2.58
CA LYS A 490 8.25 21.11 -1.24
C LYS A 490 7.92 19.61 -1.23
N ARG A 491 8.48 18.91 -0.23
CA ARG A 491 8.16 17.49 -0.04
C ARG A 491 6.67 17.31 0.30
N ARG A 492 6.00 16.38 -0.39
CA ARG A 492 4.57 16.10 -0.23
C ARG A 492 4.35 14.89 0.68
N THR A 493 5.12 13.83 0.51
CA THR A 493 5.03 12.60 1.29
C THR A 493 5.74 12.74 2.63
N THR A 494 5.11 12.30 3.72
CA THR A 494 5.70 12.28 5.06
C THR A 494 5.98 10.86 5.52
N PHE A 495 6.65 10.72 6.68
CA PHE A 495 6.93 9.45 7.32
C PHE A 495 6.16 9.37 8.63
N GLY A 496 5.63 8.19 8.93
CA GLY A 496 4.90 7.91 10.17
C GLY A 496 5.26 6.52 10.69
N ILE A 497 4.80 6.23 11.88
CA ILE A 497 4.88 4.89 12.46
C ILE A 497 3.47 4.33 12.39
N ALA A 498 3.30 3.14 11.79
CA ALA A 498 2.03 2.45 11.90
C ALA A 498 1.80 2.09 13.38
N PRO A 499 0.67 2.47 13.99
CA PRO A 499 0.36 2.04 15.33
C PRO A 499 0.42 0.51 15.41
N ALA A 500 1.02 -0.03 16.47
CA ALA A 500 1.01 -1.46 16.76
C ALA A 500 -0.36 -1.80 17.39
N HIS A 501 -1.42 -1.83 16.59
CA HIS A 501 -2.70 -2.35 17.07
C HIS A 501 -2.66 -3.87 17.07
N ASP A 502 -3.17 -4.47 18.14
CA ASP A 502 -3.37 -5.91 18.23
C ASP A 502 -4.37 -6.34 17.13
N GLU A 503 -3.97 -7.23 16.26
CA GLU A 503 -4.85 -7.76 15.20
C GLU A 503 -6.15 -8.31 15.79
N ALA A 504 -6.10 -8.87 17.00
CA ALA A 504 -7.26 -9.36 17.73
C ALA A 504 -8.23 -8.23 18.10
N ALA A 505 -7.73 -7.05 18.50
CA ALA A 505 -8.57 -5.89 18.80
C ALA A 505 -9.29 -5.35 17.57
N ILE A 506 -8.62 -5.35 16.41
CA ILE A 506 -9.24 -4.95 15.12
C ILE A 506 -10.31 -5.98 14.73
N GLU A 507 -10.03 -7.28 14.86
CA GLU A 507 -11.00 -8.33 14.53
C GLU A 507 -12.21 -8.28 15.46
N GLU A 508 -12.02 -8.04 16.74
CA GLU A 508 -13.10 -7.90 17.73
C GLU A 508 -13.98 -6.68 17.42
N ALA A 509 -13.39 -5.55 17.07
CA ALA A 509 -14.12 -4.33 16.71
C ALA A 509 -14.90 -4.46 15.40
N MET A 510 -14.49 -5.36 14.49
CA MET A 510 -15.15 -5.62 13.21
C MET A 510 -16.32 -6.61 13.31
N VAL A 511 -16.57 -7.21 14.48
CA VAL A 511 -17.72 -8.10 14.67
C VAL A 511 -19.00 -7.26 14.80
N VAL A 512 -19.95 -7.49 13.90
CA VAL A 512 -21.28 -6.84 13.96
C VAL A 512 -22.01 -7.33 15.20
N ARG A 513 -22.43 -6.43 16.09
CA ARG A 513 -23.21 -6.75 17.27
C ARG A 513 -24.64 -7.07 16.88
N GLU A 514 -25.01 -8.35 16.88
CA GLU A 514 -26.36 -8.83 16.60
C GLU A 514 -26.85 -9.74 17.73
N PRO A 515 -28.14 -9.68 18.13
CA PRO A 515 -28.69 -10.61 19.10
C PRO A 515 -28.74 -12.02 18.50
N ILE A 516 -28.29 -13.00 19.27
CA ILE A 516 -28.30 -14.41 18.90
C ILE A 516 -28.76 -15.28 20.05
N THR A 517 -29.20 -16.49 19.73
CA THR A 517 -29.44 -17.54 20.73
C THR A 517 -28.50 -18.70 20.46
N VAL A 518 -27.62 -18.99 21.41
CA VAL A 518 -26.73 -20.15 21.32
C VAL A 518 -27.49 -21.40 21.74
N VAL A 519 -27.41 -22.43 20.93
CA VAL A 519 -28.05 -23.72 21.14
C VAL A 519 -26.99 -24.80 21.19
N VAL A 520 -27.01 -25.64 22.24
CA VAL A 520 -26.13 -26.83 22.38
C VAL A 520 -27.00 -28.07 22.54
N SER A 521 -26.75 -29.11 21.75
CA SER A 521 -27.46 -30.33 21.79
C SER A 521 -26.89 -31.35 22.80
N GLU A 522 -27.62 -32.41 23.12
CA GLU A 522 -27.18 -33.49 24.00
C GLU A 522 -25.92 -34.20 23.51
N LYS A 523 -25.79 -34.41 22.19
CA LYS A 523 -24.62 -35.01 21.55
C LYS A 523 -23.45 -33.97 21.36
N GLY A 524 -23.59 -32.73 21.86
CA GLY A 524 -22.55 -31.71 21.84
C GLY A 524 -22.38 -30.99 20.50
N TRP A 525 -23.50 -30.80 19.76
CA TRP A 525 -23.53 -29.92 18.60
C TRP A 525 -23.88 -28.49 19.04
N ILE A 526 -23.18 -27.50 18.49
CA ILE A 526 -23.37 -26.07 18.84
C ILE A 526 -23.69 -25.25 17.61
N ARG A 527 -24.57 -24.27 17.75
CA ARG A 527 -24.88 -23.27 16.74
C ARG A 527 -25.44 -21.99 17.34
N ALA A 528 -25.41 -20.90 16.57
CA ALA A 528 -26.05 -19.63 16.88
C ALA A 528 -27.29 -19.42 15.99
N LEU A 529 -28.44 -19.24 16.59
CA LEU A 529 -29.67 -18.82 15.90
C LEU A 529 -29.72 -17.30 15.88
N ARG A 530 -30.27 -16.71 14.80
CA ARG A 530 -30.48 -15.26 14.73
C ARG A 530 -31.59 -14.84 15.68
N ASN A 531 -31.40 -13.70 16.32
CA ASN A 531 -32.29 -13.12 17.32
C ASN A 531 -32.40 -13.93 18.64
N HIS A 532 -33.09 -13.37 19.60
CA HIS A 532 -33.42 -14.06 20.84
C HIS A 532 -34.64 -14.98 20.59
N VAL A 533 -34.39 -16.26 20.55
CA VAL A 533 -35.39 -17.31 20.29
C VAL A 533 -35.83 -17.92 21.64
N THR A 534 -37.13 -17.95 21.90
CA THR A 534 -37.74 -18.54 23.10
C THR A 534 -38.50 -19.84 22.78
N ASP A 535 -38.91 -20.07 21.53
CA ASP A 535 -39.55 -21.29 21.05
C ASP A 535 -38.58 -22.12 20.20
N PHE A 536 -38.18 -23.26 20.70
CA PHE A 536 -37.26 -24.19 20.05
C PHE A 536 -37.95 -25.36 19.33
N SER A 537 -39.29 -25.33 19.21
CA SER A 537 -40.07 -26.43 18.55
C SER A 537 -39.75 -26.58 17.08
N GLY A 538 -39.34 -25.49 16.39
CA GLY A 538 -38.91 -25.49 15.00
C GLY A 538 -37.41 -25.75 14.78
N VAL A 539 -36.65 -26.00 15.84
CA VAL A 539 -35.20 -26.22 15.76
C VAL A 539 -34.90 -27.68 15.48
N SER A 540 -34.32 -27.95 14.30
CA SER A 540 -33.95 -29.33 13.89
C SER A 540 -32.64 -29.78 14.54
N PHE A 541 -32.64 -31.01 15.06
CA PHE A 541 -31.46 -31.69 15.57
C PHE A 541 -31.16 -32.93 14.72
N LYS A 542 -29.99 -33.53 14.89
CA LYS A 542 -29.68 -34.84 14.26
C LYS A 542 -30.55 -35.96 14.83
N THR A 543 -30.62 -37.07 14.10
CA THR A 543 -31.32 -38.29 14.56
C THR A 543 -30.84 -38.69 15.96
N ASP A 544 -31.77 -38.90 16.88
CA ASP A 544 -31.53 -39.26 18.28
C ASP A 544 -30.73 -38.20 19.04
N ASP A 545 -30.89 -36.88 18.72
CA ASP A 545 -30.31 -35.77 19.44
C ASP A 545 -31.38 -34.74 19.84
N ALA A 546 -31.19 -34.06 20.95
CA ALA A 546 -32.16 -33.12 21.51
C ALA A 546 -31.47 -31.88 22.06
N LEU A 547 -32.28 -30.83 22.36
CA LEU A 547 -31.81 -29.61 23.00
C LEU A 547 -31.28 -29.93 24.42
N LYS A 548 -30.05 -29.44 24.70
CA LYS A 548 -29.46 -29.54 26.05
C LYS A 548 -29.33 -28.18 26.74
N PHE A 549 -28.82 -27.16 26.03
CA PHE A 549 -28.70 -25.81 26.52
C PHE A 549 -29.12 -24.82 25.42
N ALA A 550 -29.83 -23.78 25.84
CA ALA A 550 -30.12 -22.63 24.98
C ALA A 550 -30.12 -21.37 25.86
N PHE A 551 -29.47 -20.33 25.38
CA PHE A 551 -29.39 -19.06 26.05
C PHE A 551 -29.24 -17.89 25.09
N PRO A 552 -29.88 -16.75 25.33
CA PRO A 552 -29.74 -15.55 24.54
C PRO A 552 -28.38 -14.91 24.83
N THR A 553 -27.79 -14.34 23.79
CA THR A 553 -26.55 -13.58 23.88
C THR A 553 -26.37 -12.69 22.63
N GLU A 554 -25.19 -12.14 22.42
CA GLU A 554 -24.82 -11.35 21.26
C GLU A 554 -23.63 -11.98 20.52
N THR A 555 -23.44 -11.63 19.26
CA THR A 555 -22.30 -12.09 18.45
C THR A 555 -20.93 -11.74 19.03
N THR A 556 -20.85 -10.64 19.80
CA THR A 556 -19.62 -10.18 20.46
C THR A 556 -19.34 -10.86 21.80
N ALA A 557 -20.27 -11.69 22.28
CA ALA A 557 -20.15 -12.33 23.59
C ALA A 557 -19.18 -13.53 23.57
N LYS A 558 -18.66 -13.85 24.76
CA LYS A 558 -17.92 -15.09 24.99
C LYS A 558 -18.87 -16.16 25.51
N VAL A 559 -18.80 -17.35 24.94
CA VAL A 559 -19.56 -18.53 25.36
C VAL A 559 -18.67 -19.42 26.18
N MET A 560 -19.11 -19.74 27.40
CA MET A 560 -18.40 -20.62 28.32
C MET A 560 -18.99 -22.02 28.28
N ILE A 561 -18.14 -23.03 28.21
CA ILE A 561 -18.51 -24.44 28.27
C ILE A 561 -17.76 -25.11 29.39
N PHE A 562 -18.50 -25.78 30.28
CA PHE A 562 -17.93 -26.60 31.35
C PHE A 562 -17.99 -28.07 30.97
N GLY A 563 -16.85 -28.72 30.87
CA GLY A 563 -16.72 -30.12 30.48
C GLY A 563 -16.73 -31.08 31.70
N SER A 564 -17.15 -32.34 31.43
CA SER A 564 -17.11 -33.41 32.43
C SER A 564 -15.68 -33.77 32.91
N ASN A 565 -14.65 -33.29 32.23
CA ASN A 565 -13.24 -33.33 32.63
C ASN A 565 -12.85 -32.23 33.66
N GLY A 566 -13.79 -31.40 34.08
CA GLY A 566 -13.56 -30.33 35.08
C GLY A 566 -12.87 -29.10 34.51
N ARG A 567 -12.85 -28.94 33.19
CA ARG A 567 -12.26 -27.79 32.48
C ARG A 567 -13.36 -26.84 32.00
N PHE A 568 -13.05 -25.55 32.03
CA PHE A 568 -13.81 -24.53 31.33
C PHE A 568 -13.14 -24.19 30.01
N TYR A 569 -13.94 -23.99 28.99
CA TYR A 569 -13.56 -23.61 27.65
C TYR A 569 -14.29 -22.31 27.29
N THR A 570 -13.64 -21.44 26.55
CA THR A 570 -14.23 -20.16 26.12
C THR A 570 -14.22 -20.12 24.59
N LEU A 571 -15.36 -19.77 24.00
CA LEU A 571 -15.57 -19.62 22.57
C LEU A 571 -16.09 -18.22 22.28
N ASP A 572 -15.64 -17.61 21.18
CA ASP A 572 -16.24 -16.36 20.68
C ASP A 572 -17.55 -16.71 19.97
N ALA A 573 -18.63 -16.04 20.35
CA ALA A 573 -19.96 -16.32 19.77
C ALA A 573 -20.01 -16.00 18.28
N SER A 574 -19.19 -15.05 17.78
CA SER A 574 -19.03 -14.72 16.37
C SER A 574 -18.51 -15.89 15.49
N LYS A 575 -17.78 -16.82 16.10
CA LYS A 575 -17.20 -17.97 15.40
C LYS A 575 -18.13 -19.21 15.37
N LEU A 576 -19.30 -19.11 16.01
CA LEU A 576 -20.25 -20.21 16.03
C LEU A 576 -20.97 -20.33 14.67
N PRO A 577 -21.25 -21.57 14.22
CA PRO A 577 -21.99 -21.79 12.98
C PRO A 577 -23.39 -21.21 13.11
N GLY A 578 -23.78 -20.40 12.13
CA GLY A 578 -25.12 -19.80 12.03
C GLY A 578 -25.99 -20.51 10.99
N GLY A 579 -27.29 -20.16 10.96
CA GLY A 579 -28.17 -20.48 9.85
C GLY A 579 -28.94 -21.80 9.96
N ARG A 580 -29.36 -22.31 8.80
CA ARG A 580 -30.18 -23.53 8.65
C ARG A 580 -29.31 -24.78 8.68
N GLY A 581 -29.44 -25.60 9.68
CA GLY A 581 -28.65 -26.86 9.78
C GLY A 581 -28.61 -27.35 11.21
N HIS A 582 -27.84 -28.40 11.48
CA HIS A 582 -27.73 -28.97 12.83
C HIS A 582 -26.61 -28.35 13.68
N GLY A 583 -25.85 -27.38 13.15
CA GLY A 583 -24.67 -26.85 13.79
C GLY A 583 -23.43 -27.71 13.52
N GLU A 584 -22.40 -27.51 14.36
CA GLU A 584 -21.14 -28.25 14.29
C GLU A 584 -20.79 -28.84 15.67
N PRO A 585 -20.04 -29.95 15.72
CA PRO A 585 -19.59 -30.52 16.98
C PRO A 585 -18.72 -29.52 17.77
N VAL A 586 -18.99 -29.31 19.03
CA VAL A 586 -18.20 -28.45 19.95
C VAL A 586 -16.70 -28.82 19.90
N ARG A 587 -16.38 -30.09 19.65
CA ARG A 587 -15.00 -30.60 19.55
C ARG A 587 -14.19 -30.04 18.38
N LEU A 588 -14.82 -29.42 17.40
CA LEU A 588 -14.10 -28.68 16.34
C LEU A 588 -13.50 -27.37 16.85
N PHE A 589 -14.13 -26.79 17.87
CA PHE A 589 -13.71 -25.50 18.42
C PHE A 589 -12.80 -25.62 19.65
N ILE A 590 -12.99 -26.69 20.47
CA ILE A 590 -12.28 -26.92 21.73
C ILE A 590 -11.78 -28.36 21.85
N ASP A 591 -10.71 -28.57 22.60
CA ASP A 591 -10.11 -29.88 22.85
C ASP A 591 -10.86 -30.59 24.02
N LEU A 592 -12.13 -30.91 23.79
CA LEU A 592 -13.00 -31.53 24.81
C LEU A 592 -12.66 -33.01 25.04
N GLU A 593 -11.86 -33.65 24.14
CA GLU A 593 -11.50 -35.07 24.17
C GLU A 593 -12.76 -35.99 24.27
N ASN A 594 -12.79 -36.91 25.25
CA ASN A 594 -13.92 -37.79 25.51
C ASN A 594 -14.87 -37.26 26.60
N ALA A 595 -14.76 -35.99 26.96
CA ALA A 595 -15.62 -35.36 27.93
C ALA A 595 -16.98 -34.94 27.31
N ASP A 596 -18.00 -34.86 28.17
CA ASP A 596 -19.33 -34.35 27.83
C ASP A 596 -19.46 -32.90 28.26
N VAL A 597 -20.35 -32.14 27.62
CA VAL A 597 -20.71 -30.79 28.06
C VAL A 597 -21.61 -30.88 29.27
N VAL A 598 -21.16 -30.38 30.40
CA VAL A 598 -21.92 -30.33 31.68
C VAL A 598 -22.77 -29.06 31.79
N ALA A 599 -22.22 -27.92 31.38
CA ALA A 599 -22.93 -26.66 31.29
C ALA A 599 -22.43 -25.80 30.15
N ALA A 600 -23.30 -24.93 29.61
CA ALA A 600 -22.97 -23.94 28.62
C ALA A 600 -23.77 -22.66 28.90
N LEU A 601 -23.11 -21.49 28.86
CA LEU A 601 -23.72 -20.18 29.15
C LEU A 601 -22.90 -19.02 28.53
N ALA A 602 -23.52 -17.87 28.42
CA ALA A 602 -22.82 -16.65 28.06
C ALA A 602 -22.03 -16.10 29.24
N TYR A 603 -20.80 -15.65 29.02
CA TYR A 603 -20.02 -14.90 29.98
C TYR A 603 -20.64 -13.51 30.24
N GLN A 604 -20.79 -13.13 31.49
CA GLN A 604 -21.33 -11.83 31.90
C GLN A 604 -20.36 -11.01 32.76
N GLY A 605 -19.38 -11.67 33.38
CA GLY A 605 -18.47 -11.07 34.34
C GLY A 605 -19.04 -10.95 35.73
N GLY A 606 -18.18 -11.09 36.74
CA GLY A 606 -18.53 -10.85 38.14
C GLY A 606 -19.44 -11.87 38.83
N ARG A 607 -19.98 -12.87 38.09
CA ARG A 607 -20.77 -13.97 38.70
C ARG A 607 -19.87 -14.98 39.40
N LYS A 608 -20.51 -15.81 40.23
CA LYS A 608 -19.86 -16.98 40.85
C LYS A 608 -20.59 -18.25 40.47
N PHE A 609 -19.87 -19.36 40.36
CA PHE A 609 -20.43 -20.68 40.08
C PHE A 609 -20.14 -21.64 41.24
N LEU A 610 -21.11 -22.48 41.60
CA LEU A 610 -20.89 -23.65 42.37
C LEU A 610 -20.66 -24.84 41.44
N VAL A 611 -19.43 -25.36 41.42
CA VAL A 611 -19.04 -26.53 40.58
C VAL A 611 -18.95 -27.78 41.46
N ALA A 612 -19.43 -28.91 40.91
CA ALA A 612 -19.47 -30.14 41.68
C ALA A 612 -19.11 -31.37 40.83
N SER A 613 -18.39 -32.33 41.49
CA SER A 613 -18.04 -33.63 40.90
C SER A 613 -19.09 -34.68 41.21
N HIS A 614 -19.09 -35.78 40.46
CA HIS A 614 -19.98 -36.91 40.66
C HIS A 614 -19.81 -37.57 42.04
N HIS A 615 -18.60 -37.57 42.58
CA HIS A 615 -18.35 -38.03 43.96
C HIS A 615 -18.82 -37.05 45.03
N GLY A 616 -19.43 -35.91 44.66
CA GLY A 616 -20.02 -34.93 45.55
C GLY A 616 -19.02 -33.99 46.19
N ASN A 617 -17.88 -33.75 45.57
CA ASN A 617 -16.98 -32.67 45.98
C ASN A 617 -17.22 -31.44 45.11
N GLY A 618 -17.09 -30.25 45.70
CA GLY A 618 -17.27 -29.00 44.95
C GLY A 618 -16.79 -27.79 45.70
N PHE A 619 -16.84 -26.64 45.06
CA PHE A 619 -16.46 -25.35 45.61
C PHE A 619 -17.08 -24.22 44.77
N VAL A 620 -17.06 -23.03 45.32
CA VAL A 620 -17.47 -21.81 44.62
C VAL A 620 -16.28 -21.23 43.89
N VAL A 621 -16.47 -20.82 42.64
CA VAL A 621 -15.43 -20.19 41.78
C VAL A 621 -15.97 -18.92 41.15
N ALA A 622 -15.16 -17.87 41.05
CA ALA A 622 -15.52 -16.68 40.30
C ALA A 622 -15.54 -16.96 38.79
N GLU A 623 -16.49 -16.39 38.09
CA GLU A 623 -16.65 -16.58 36.63
C GLU A 623 -15.38 -16.16 35.87
N ASP A 624 -14.75 -15.04 36.27
CA ASP A 624 -13.54 -14.50 35.62
C ASP A 624 -12.35 -15.48 35.77
N GLU A 625 -12.32 -16.26 36.84
CA GLU A 625 -11.32 -17.31 37.06
C GLU A 625 -11.53 -18.53 36.14
N CYS A 626 -12.68 -18.64 35.49
CA CYS A 626 -13.02 -19.76 34.62
C CYS A 626 -12.67 -19.52 33.16
N LEU A 627 -12.28 -18.30 32.75
CA LEU A 627 -11.93 -17.99 31.38
C LEU A 627 -10.71 -18.78 30.88
N GLY A 628 -10.88 -19.55 29.81
CA GLY A 628 -9.83 -20.33 29.14
C GLY A 628 -9.37 -19.62 27.88
N THR A 629 -8.08 -19.26 27.79
CA THR A 629 -7.49 -18.55 26.65
C THR A 629 -7.06 -19.47 25.50
N THR A 630 -7.12 -20.80 25.67
CA THR A 630 -6.66 -21.77 24.70
C THR A 630 -7.72 -22.83 24.43
N ARG A 631 -7.62 -23.51 23.27
CA ARG A 631 -8.51 -24.65 22.93
C ARG A 631 -8.48 -25.79 23.97
N LYS A 632 -7.40 -25.94 24.72
CA LYS A 632 -7.27 -26.93 25.81
C LYS A 632 -8.08 -26.58 27.06
N GLY A 633 -8.63 -25.35 27.13
CA GLY A 633 -9.39 -24.87 28.25
C GLY A 633 -8.58 -24.71 29.55
N LYS A 634 -9.21 -24.16 30.57
CA LYS A 634 -8.63 -23.96 31.91
C LYS A 634 -9.14 -25.04 32.87
N GLN A 635 -8.23 -25.74 33.54
CA GLN A 635 -8.60 -26.72 34.58
C GLN A 635 -9.02 -25.96 35.83
N VAL A 636 -10.28 -26.14 36.25
CA VAL A 636 -10.86 -25.52 37.47
C VAL A 636 -11.15 -26.60 38.48
N LEU A 637 -11.99 -27.59 38.16
CA LEU A 637 -12.30 -28.69 39.07
C LEU A 637 -11.29 -29.85 38.86
N ASN A 638 -10.45 -30.10 39.86
CA ASN A 638 -9.49 -31.20 39.83
C ASN A 638 -10.16 -32.53 40.13
N LEU A 639 -10.15 -33.46 39.20
CA LEU A 639 -10.80 -34.74 39.28
C LEU A 639 -9.75 -35.89 39.38
N LYS A 640 -10.06 -36.95 40.12
CA LYS A 640 -9.29 -38.19 40.12
C LYS A 640 -10.14 -39.29 39.50
N ALA A 641 -9.63 -39.96 38.52
CA ALA A 641 -10.32 -41.07 37.89
C ALA A 641 -10.85 -42.07 38.95
N PRO A 642 -12.07 -42.55 38.80
CA PRO A 642 -13.04 -42.40 37.73
C PRO A 642 -14.03 -41.20 37.92
N ASP A 643 -13.74 -40.21 38.76
CA ASP A 643 -14.62 -39.07 39.06
C ASP A 643 -14.75 -38.15 37.82
N LYS A 644 -15.92 -37.54 37.63
CA LYS A 644 -16.23 -36.57 36.57
C LYS A 644 -16.94 -35.36 37.15
N ALA A 645 -16.87 -34.20 36.50
CA ALA A 645 -17.75 -33.10 36.82
C ALA A 645 -19.21 -33.51 36.52
N ALA A 646 -20.12 -33.20 37.43
CA ALA A 646 -21.51 -33.63 37.34
C ALA A 646 -22.51 -32.50 37.20
N ALA A 647 -22.23 -31.34 37.81
CA ALA A 647 -23.13 -30.22 37.83
C ALA A 647 -22.39 -28.88 38.05
N MET A 648 -23.01 -27.82 37.60
CA MET A 648 -22.63 -26.45 37.82
C MET A 648 -23.89 -25.58 37.90
N THR A 649 -23.92 -24.62 38.80
CA THR A 649 -24.98 -23.61 38.86
C THR A 649 -24.42 -22.24 39.21
N THR A 650 -25.11 -21.17 38.84
CA THR A 650 -24.83 -19.81 39.33
C THR A 650 -25.10 -19.71 40.82
N VAL A 651 -24.38 -18.85 41.49
CA VAL A 651 -24.59 -18.57 42.91
C VAL A 651 -25.59 -17.42 43.03
N ASP A 652 -26.88 -17.79 43.22
CA ASP A 652 -27.98 -16.84 43.24
C ASP A 652 -28.57 -16.65 44.69
N GLY A 653 -27.91 -17.21 45.71
CA GLY A 653 -28.35 -17.07 47.09
C GLY A 653 -27.40 -17.68 48.12
N GLU A 654 -27.75 -17.55 49.39
CA GLU A 654 -26.93 -17.98 50.55
C GLU A 654 -27.09 -19.44 50.90
N LEU A 655 -28.03 -20.15 50.29
CA LEU A 655 -28.29 -21.57 50.52
C LEU A 655 -27.91 -22.40 49.27
N ALA A 656 -27.40 -23.60 49.52
CA ALA A 656 -27.16 -24.59 48.46
C ALA A 656 -27.99 -25.86 48.72
N ALA A 657 -28.58 -26.39 47.67
CA ALA A 657 -29.22 -27.69 47.68
C ALA A 657 -28.47 -28.64 46.72
N THR A 658 -28.19 -29.85 47.20
CA THR A 658 -27.58 -30.94 46.42
C THR A 658 -28.49 -32.14 46.41
N ILE A 659 -28.55 -32.83 45.25
CA ILE A 659 -29.32 -34.05 45.12
C ILE A 659 -28.48 -35.16 44.45
N GLY A 660 -28.56 -36.33 45.01
CA GLY A 660 -27.89 -37.50 44.44
C GLY A 660 -28.78 -38.32 43.51
N ALA A 661 -28.16 -39.18 42.70
CA ALA A 661 -28.85 -40.15 41.87
C ALA A 661 -29.64 -41.21 42.70
N ASN A 662 -29.39 -41.23 44.03
CA ASN A 662 -30.15 -42.01 45.00
C ASN A 662 -31.40 -41.27 45.52
N ARG A 663 -31.78 -40.12 44.93
CA ARG A 663 -32.89 -39.23 45.27
C ARG A 663 -32.80 -38.61 46.67
N LYS A 664 -31.65 -38.64 47.32
CA LYS A 664 -31.45 -37.94 48.59
C LYS A 664 -30.98 -36.50 48.35
N MET A 665 -31.59 -35.57 49.03
CA MET A 665 -31.33 -34.15 48.97
C MET A 665 -30.87 -33.65 50.35
N VAL A 666 -29.96 -32.70 50.36
CA VAL A 666 -29.57 -31.91 51.54
C VAL A 666 -29.47 -30.44 51.19
N ILE A 667 -29.93 -29.58 52.06
CA ILE A 667 -29.85 -28.12 51.98
C ILE A 667 -28.95 -27.61 53.10
N PHE A 668 -27.94 -26.80 52.75
CA PHE A 668 -27.00 -26.26 53.72
C PHE A 668 -26.60 -24.81 53.32
N ALA A 669 -26.04 -24.07 54.29
CA ALA A 669 -25.58 -22.72 54.04
C ALA A 669 -24.36 -22.72 53.12
N LEU A 670 -24.39 -21.90 52.08
CA LEU A 670 -23.34 -21.84 51.04
C LEU A 670 -21.98 -21.41 51.60
N ASN A 671 -21.96 -20.63 52.71
CA ASN A 671 -20.73 -20.23 53.39
C ASN A 671 -19.89 -21.41 53.95
N GLN A 672 -20.47 -22.63 54.03
CA GLN A 672 -19.73 -23.85 54.35
C GLN A 672 -18.87 -24.36 53.16
N VAL A 673 -19.03 -23.77 51.98
CA VAL A 673 -18.29 -24.13 50.75
C VAL A 673 -17.22 -23.08 50.47
N PRO A 674 -15.93 -23.46 50.37
CA PRO A 674 -14.88 -22.50 50.11
C PRO A 674 -14.98 -21.92 48.71
N GLU A 675 -14.56 -20.67 48.58
CA GLU A 675 -14.33 -20.03 47.27
C GLU A 675 -12.87 -20.25 46.87
N MET A 676 -12.66 -20.76 45.64
CA MET A 676 -11.34 -21.17 45.15
C MET A 676 -11.27 -20.96 43.61
N GLY A 677 -10.14 -20.50 43.10
CA GLY A 677 -9.93 -20.41 41.65
C GLY A 677 -9.70 -21.77 40.95
N ARG A 678 -9.18 -22.77 41.69
CA ARG A 678 -8.92 -24.13 41.20
C ARG A 678 -8.78 -25.11 42.38
N GLY A 679 -9.31 -26.31 42.27
CA GLY A 679 -9.13 -27.33 43.29
C GLY A 679 -10.04 -28.54 43.14
N ARG A 680 -10.03 -29.41 44.14
CA ARG A 680 -10.96 -30.53 44.26
C ARG A 680 -12.23 -30.12 45.04
N GLY A 681 -12.11 -29.05 45.81
CA GLY A 681 -13.18 -28.62 46.70
C GLY A 681 -13.39 -29.50 47.91
N VAL A 682 -14.50 -29.28 48.57
CA VAL A 682 -14.94 -30.00 49.77
C VAL A 682 -16.12 -30.89 49.43
N ARG A 683 -16.37 -31.90 50.26
CA ARG A 683 -17.52 -32.77 50.10
C ARG A 683 -18.82 -32.01 50.41
N LEU A 684 -19.69 -31.93 49.39
CA LEU A 684 -20.99 -31.26 49.49
C LEU A 684 -22.04 -32.19 50.13
N GLN A 685 -22.10 -33.46 49.66
CA GLN A 685 -23.00 -34.47 50.20
C GLN A 685 -22.32 -35.85 50.23
N ARG A 686 -22.68 -36.71 51.15
CA ARG A 686 -22.14 -38.07 51.30
C ARG A 686 -23.04 -39.07 50.60
N TYR A 687 -22.42 -39.89 49.71
CA TYR A 687 -23.08 -40.98 49.03
C TYR A 687 -22.46 -42.32 49.43
N LYS A 688 -23.30 -43.37 49.65
CA LYS A 688 -22.85 -44.73 49.80
C LYS A 688 -22.66 -45.41 48.43
N GLU A 689 -23.63 -45.17 47.55
CA GLU A 689 -23.68 -45.61 46.14
C GLU A 689 -24.32 -44.54 45.32
N LYS A 690 -24.06 -44.48 43.98
CA LYS A 690 -24.59 -43.49 43.04
C LYS A 690 -24.20 -42.05 43.46
N GLY A 691 -23.56 -41.33 42.67
CA GLY A 691 -22.99 -40.00 42.99
C GLY A 691 -23.99 -38.84 42.97
N LEU A 692 -23.46 -37.63 42.98
CA LEU A 692 -24.19 -36.38 42.83
C LEU A 692 -24.85 -36.32 41.47
N SER A 693 -26.11 -35.91 41.44
CA SER A 693 -26.87 -35.70 40.17
C SER A 693 -26.94 -34.21 39.83
N ASP A 694 -27.25 -33.34 40.79
CA ASP A 694 -27.41 -31.92 40.52
C ASP A 694 -27.18 -31.03 41.74
N VAL A 695 -26.95 -29.75 41.50
CA VAL A 695 -26.82 -28.71 42.56
C VAL A 695 -27.57 -27.46 42.13
N THR A 696 -28.09 -26.71 43.12
CA THR A 696 -28.66 -25.37 42.90
C THR A 696 -28.37 -24.50 44.11
N THR A 697 -28.44 -23.19 43.93
CA THR A 697 -28.39 -22.20 44.99
C THR A 697 -29.66 -21.38 45.00
N PHE A 698 -30.07 -20.86 46.16
CA PHE A 698 -31.29 -20.08 46.32
C PHE A 698 -31.25 -19.23 47.61
N THR A 699 -32.11 -18.21 47.67
CA THR A 699 -32.29 -17.40 48.85
C THR A 699 -33.35 -18.00 49.79
N ALA A 700 -33.21 -17.79 51.06
CA ALA A 700 -34.22 -18.29 52.03
C ALA A 700 -35.63 -17.74 51.76
N ASP A 701 -35.71 -16.51 51.27
CA ASP A 701 -36.99 -15.85 50.99
C ASP A 701 -37.66 -16.41 49.74
N ALA A 702 -36.89 -16.71 48.68
CA ALA A 702 -37.42 -17.29 47.42
C ALA A 702 -37.83 -18.76 47.60
N GLY A 703 -37.21 -19.50 48.54
CA GLY A 703 -37.41 -20.92 48.69
C GLY A 703 -36.74 -21.78 47.59
N LEU A 704 -36.89 -23.10 47.69
CA LEU A 704 -36.31 -24.03 46.72
C LEU A 704 -37.25 -24.27 45.55
N SER A 705 -36.84 -23.90 44.37
CA SER A 705 -37.60 -24.09 43.13
C SER A 705 -37.01 -25.20 42.27
N TRP A 706 -37.87 -25.95 41.55
CA TRP A 706 -37.47 -26.88 40.49
C TRP A 706 -38.52 -26.96 39.38
N THR A 707 -38.08 -27.37 38.21
CA THR A 707 -38.97 -27.57 37.05
C THR A 707 -38.99 -29.07 36.66
N ASP A 708 -40.21 -29.61 36.52
CA ASP A 708 -40.35 -31.00 36.08
C ASP A 708 -40.17 -31.19 34.55
N THR A 709 -40.16 -32.43 34.10
CA THR A 709 -40.04 -32.78 32.69
C THR A 709 -41.21 -32.35 31.80
N ALA A 710 -42.33 -31.94 32.40
CA ALA A 710 -43.49 -31.37 31.72
C ALA A 710 -43.47 -29.86 31.68
N GLY A 711 -42.40 -29.21 32.17
CA GLY A 711 -42.25 -27.74 32.21
C GLY A 711 -42.98 -27.05 33.34
N ARG A 712 -43.50 -27.77 34.35
CA ARG A 712 -44.17 -27.16 35.47
C ARG A 712 -43.18 -26.80 36.57
N SER A 713 -43.25 -25.58 37.06
CA SER A 713 -42.41 -25.07 38.12
C SER A 713 -43.07 -25.29 39.51
N PHE A 714 -42.26 -25.70 40.43
CA PHE A 714 -42.65 -25.96 41.82
C PHE A 714 -41.71 -25.18 42.73
N THR A 715 -42.26 -24.53 43.76
CA THR A 715 -41.48 -23.81 44.76
C THR A 715 -41.91 -24.23 46.16
N LEU A 716 -40.97 -24.65 46.99
CA LEU A 716 -41.19 -24.92 48.40
C LEU A 716 -40.58 -23.81 49.27
N PRO A 717 -41.38 -23.13 50.09
CA PRO A 717 -40.86 -22.13 51.02
C PRO A 717 -40.00 -22.78 52.12
N MET A 718 -39.10 -22.02 52.72
CA MET A 718 -38.16 -22.52 53.74
C MET A 718 -38.82 -23.20 54.89
N LYS A 719 -40.06 -22.84 55.25
CA LYS A 719 -40.83 -23.48 56.36
C LYS A 719 -41.10 -24.96 56.05
N GLU A 720 -41.29 -25.33 54.78
CA GLU A 720 -41.58 -26.69 54.39
C GLU A 720 -40.32 -27.50 54.11
N LEU A 721 -39.17 -26.83 54.00
CA LEU A 721 -37.86 -27.46 53.73
C LEU A 721 -37.08 -27.89 54.94
N LYS A 722 -37.67 -27.79 56.19
CA LYS A 722 -36.98 -28.08 57.44
C LYS A 722 -36.36 -29.48 57.51
N ASP A 723 -37.01 -30.49 56.94
CA ASP A 723 -36.55 -31.86 56.96
C ASP A 723 -35.31 -32.12 56.07
N TRP A 724 -35.01 -31.30 55.12
CA TRP A 724 -33.85 -31.40 54.22
C TRP A 724 -32.70 -30.47 54.64
N ARG A 725 -32.91 -29.60 55.64
CA ARG A 725 -31.82 -28.76 56.17
C ARG A 725 -30.85 -29.61 56.98
N GLY A 726 -29.57 -29.41 56.71
CA GLY A 726 -28.48 -30.08 57.37
C GLY A 726 -27.16 -29.33 57.19
N ASN A 727 -26.08 -30.01 57.44
CA ASN A 727 -24.74 -29.48 57.19
C ASN A 727 -24.17 -30.09 55.90
N ARG A 728 -23.19 -29.39 55.33
CA ARG A 728 -22.38 -29.91 54.26
C ARG A 728 -21.84 -31.31 54.64
N ALA A 729 -21.80 -32.22 53.67
CA ALA A 729 -21.42 -33.63 53.83
C ALA A 729 -22.41 -34.52 54.56
N ASP A 730 -23.59 -34.09 54.90
CA ASP A 730 -24.68 -34.98 55.37
C ASP A 730 -25.17 -35.90 54.21
N ALA A 731 -25.78 -37.01 54.61
CA ALA A 731 -26.31 -37.96 53.61
C ALA A 731 -27.61 -37.46 52.94
N GLY A 732 -28.34 -36.55 53.59
CA GLY A 732 -29.60 -36.01 53.14
C GLY A 732 -30.77 -36.97 53.27
N ARG A 733 -32.00 -36.50 52.96
CA ARG A 733 -33.27 -37.26 52.99
C ARG A 733 -33.82 -37.38 51.57
N ILE A 734 -34.75 -38.31 51.35
CA ILE A 734 -35.44 -38.53 50.07
C ILE A 734 -36.09 -37.20 49.66
N ALA A 735 -35.90 -36.80 48.40
CA ALA A 735 -36.42 -35.57 47.82
C ALA A 735 -37.94 -35.40 48.04
N PRO A 736 -38.46 -34.17 48.03
CA PRO A 736 -39.86 -33.87 48.22
C PRO A 736 -40.77 -34.64 47.22
N LYS A 737 -42.03 -34.88 47.60
CA LYS A 737 -43.03 -35.43 46.70
C LYS A 737 -43.23 -34.46 45.54
N GLY A 738 -43.18 -34.97 44.32
CA GLY A 738 -43.24 -34.14 43.07
C GLY A 738 -41.88 -33.74 42.51
N PHE A 739 -40.76 -34.03 43.21
CA PHE A 739 -39.43 -33.76 42.63
C PHE A 739 -39.15 -34.66 41.43
N PRO A 740 -38.56 -34.15 40.32
CA PRO A 740 -38.37 -34.87 39.05
C PRO A 740 -37.62 -36.19 39.20
N LYS A 741 -38.01 -37.22 38.42
CA LYS A 741 -37.38 -38.56 38.43
C LYS A 741 -35.95 -38.55 37.92
N ASN A 742 -35.57 -37.57 37.08
CA ASN A 742 -34.21 -37.39 36.57
C ASN A 742 -33.24 -36.78 37.59
N ASN A 743 -33.73 -36.41 38.79
CA ASN A 743 -32.94 -35.77 39.84
C ASN A 743 -32.24 -34.49 39.41
N LYS A 744 -32.92 -33.64 38.64
CA LYS A 744 -32.47 -32.34 38.22
C LYS A 744 -33.38 -31.26 38.77
N PHE A 745 -32.80 -30.11 39.22
CA PHE A 745 -33.56 -28.96 39.68
C PHE A 745 -34.16 -28.18 38.52
N ARG A 746 -33.43 -28.12 37.39
CA ARG A 746 -33.93 -27.53 36.15
C ARG A 746 -33.95 -28.57 35.07
N SER A 747 -35.13 -28.88 34.53
CA SER A 747 -35.31 -29.73 33.36
C SER A 747 -35.90 -28.93 32.23
N LEU A 748 -35.31 -29.01 31.04
CA LEU A 748 -35.94 -28.43 29.87
C LEU A 748 -37.17 -29.27 29.51
N PRO A 749 -38.32 -28.65 29.16
CA PRO A 749 -39.51 -29.37 28.75
C PRO A 749 -39.26 -30.23 27.54
N SER A 750 -39.76 -31.45 27.55
CA SER A 750 -39.64 -32.40 26.42
C SER A 750 -40.28 -31.89 25.10
N ASN A 751 -41.06 -30.82 25.16
CA ASN A 751 -41.78 -30.21 24.01
C ASN A 751 -41.13 -28.96 23.46
N GLY A 752 -39.88 -28.64 23.78
CA GLY A 752 -39.16 -27.52 23.19
C GLY A 752 -39.64 -26.08 23.60
N LYS A 753 -40.62 -25.99 24.51
CA LYS A 753 -41.06 -24.69 25.06
C LYS A 753 -40.27 -24.35 26.35
N ALA A 754 -39.42 -23.37 26.30
CA ALA A 754 -38.84 -22.78 27.51
C ALA A 754 -39.96 -22.09 28.28
N ALA A 755 -40.04 -22.28 29.61
CA ALA A 755 -40.86 -21.43 30.45
C ALA A 755 -40.34 -19.99 30.29
N ALA A 756 -41.21 -19.05 29.92
CA ALA A 756 -40.90 -17.65 29.91
C ALA A 756 -40.50 -17.23 31.32
N GLU A 757 -39.24 -16.89 31.55
CA GLU A 757 -38.86 -16.11 32.70
C GLU A 757 -39.52 -14.75 32.54
N ALA A 758 -40.41 -14.43 33.45
CA ALA A 758 -41.03 -13.11 33.57
C ALA A 758 -39.92 -12.12 33.92
N ASP A 759 -39.40 -11.40 32.91
CA ASP A 759 -38.79 -10.10 33.11
C ASP A 759 -39.95 -9.12 33.37
N ALA A 760 -40.26 -8.95 34.66
CA ALA A 760 -41.04 -7.83 35.11
C ALA A 760 -40.09 -6.75 35.61
N ASP A 761 -40.27 -5.59 35.02
CA ASP A 761 -39.87 -4.28 35.51
C ASP A 761 -38.39 -3.89 35.55
N THR A 762 -38.00 -3.12 34.57
CA THR A 762 -37.36 -1.81 34.78
C THR A 762 -37.52 -0.94 33.55
N ASP A 763 -38.71 -0.30 33.45
CA ASP A 763 -38.84 1.02 32.81
C ASP A 763 -39.04 2.03 33.98
N GLU A 764 -37.99 2.82 34.25
CA GLU A 764 -38.01 4.21 34.68
C GLU A 764 -36.71 4.90 34.26
#